data_297322cdeaa0aee55dd9e85dc9e318d3
#
_entry.id   297322cdeaa0aee55dd9e85dc9e318d3
#
_cell.length_a   1.000
_cell.length_b   1.000
_cell.length_c   1.000
_cell.angle_alpha   90.00
_cell.angle_beta   90.00
_cell.angle_gamma   90.00
#
_symmetry.space_group_name_H-M   'P 1'
#
loop_
_entity.id
_entity.type
_entity.pdbx_description
1 polymer ?
#
loop_
_entity_poly.entity_id
_entity_poly.type
_entity_poly.pdbx_seq_one_letter_code
_entity_poly.pdbx_strand_id
1 'polypeptide(L)'
;MSEQQALSQIYLDANATTPVLPKAAKAALSTMETMFGNPSSSHISGLQAKQIMDETRRKAVQVLGAGSGQVIFTSGATEGIQTGILSALCAAKGKMHAHKQYSILYGATEHKAVPESLKHWNKVLEIDAQIKAIPVDEKGTLDYDFIAKEVPNALMICTMAVNNETGVYQDLSALEMVIRGHNADVFWMVDCVQALGKRGLELANTSIDYAPFSGHKLYAPKGIGFVYIREGAPFTPFIAGGGQEGGLRSGTENLPGLAALNVIFDELLDNGDGVFANAGQLQLFRSQLALALKNAFPTVVFNHDFANSVPTTLNFAIPGFSSKEIMDLFDAANLRVSSGSACSSKVTRSFVLDAMGLPAWQSESAIRMSFGPAVTQQQIDQACDRIHHCAQALGHSCLLNATGNIDEKTQLQGLVQFKVGGSCSWLYADPVTKTAVIIDPLPELSNRLLTILQCQQLQLVAAIDTHGHADHQSGRIALAKAHLDNQHADYLGWPVETTEVEIAQRRFAAISIGDKYLVRIATPGHTEDSISLVLCDKDKLLSGALDVSYVFCGDLVLMGSLGRTNFSTSDAKQMYQSLQSLAQLVGDQSLLCPSHDYHNEFVTNFKAESSRNSLLNDVLNGAVTVEQFVERKVELDKNINDQTGEEIMCGAFTGSCTKKHLQEYNGSELKEKLQRDSQVKLIDIREPHEYALNHDQEFDMNVPLTRLTDFICQQQHNKSQELILVCRSGSRSQVAANALARLGFDNVGHLKGGYALCQSS
;
A
#
# COMPACT_ATOMS: atom_id res chain seq x y z
N MET A 1 -9.69 15.86 29.45
CA MET A 1 -8.63 15.00 28.85
C MET A 1 -7.85 14.40 29.99
N SER A 2 -8.06 13.13 30.32
CA SER A 2 -7.11 12.39 31.15
C SER A 2 -5.82 12.27 30.33
N GLU A 3 -4.68 12.60 30.96
CA GLU A 3 -3.35 12.36 30.42
C GLU A 3 -3.10 10.85 30.25
N GLN A 4 -3.76 10.22 29.30
CA GLN A 4 -3.20 9.03 28.69
C GLN A 4 -1.99 9.53 27.90
N GLN A 5 -0.77 9.24 28.41
CA GLN A 5 0.48 9.49 27.69
C GLN A 5 0.32 8.99 26.27
N ALA A 6 0.22 9.92 25.32
CA ALA A 6 0.21 9.59 23.92
C ALA A 6 1.42 8.68 23.67
N LEU A 7 1.18 7.44 23.25
CA LEU A 7 2.25 6.46 22.99
C LEU A 7 3.26 7.10 22.04
N SER A 8 4.50 7.26 22.49
CA SER A 8 5.55 7.88 21.66
C SER A 8 5.68 7.11 20.35
N GLN A 9 5.79 7.82 19.24
CA GLN A 9 6.00 7.20 17.92
C GLN A 9 7.33 6.47 17.86
N ILE A 10 7.35 5.24 17.35
CA ILE A 10 8.57 4.49 17.02
C ILE A 10 8.73 4.48 15.50
N TYR A 11 9.80 5.13 15.04
CA TYR A 11 10.06 5.32 13.62
C TYR A 11 11.00 4.25 13.08
N LEU A 12 10.46 3.32 12.30
CA LEU A 12 11.15 2.20 11.67
C LEU A 12 11.06 2.27 10.13
N ASP A 13 11.24 3.49 9.59
CA ASP A 13 11.29 3.75 8.14
C ASP A 13 12.52 4.60 7.74
N ALA A 14 13.65 4.35 8.38
CA ALA A 14 14.89 5.11 8.21
C ALA A 14 15.42 5.06 6.76
N ASN A 15 15.13 4.02 5.99
CA ASN A 15 15.50 3.95 4.58
C ASN A 15 14.71 4.95 3.70
N ALA A 16 13.54 5.42 4.13
CA ALA A 16 12.82 6.50 3.45
C ALA A 16 13.40 7.87 3.77
N THR A 17 13.62 8.15 5.06
CA THR A 17 14.28 9.36 5.58
C THR A 17 14.55 9.15 7.05
N THR A 18 15.42 9.95 7.66
CA THR A 18 15.64 9.94 9.10
C THR A 18 15.27 11.28 9.73
N PRO A 19 14.90 11.33 11.02
CA PRO A 19 14.87 12.60 11.76
C PRO A 19 16.27 13.19 11.79
N VAL A 20 16.38 14.51 11.91
CA VAL A 20 17.69 15.17 12.06
C VAL A 20 18.20 14.95 13.50
N LEU A 21 19.47 14.57 13.65
CA LEU A 21 20.08 14.46 14.97
C LEU A 21 20.02 15.81 15.70
N PRO A 22 19.67 15.84 17.00
CA PRO A 22 19.59 17.10 17.76
C PRO A 22 20.89 17.93 17.71
N LYS A 23 22.07 17.30 17.79
CA LYS A 23 23.37 17.96 17.64
C LYS A 23 23.52 18.58 16.24
N ALA A 24 23.11 17.87 15.20
CA ALA A 24 23.19 18.34 13.80
C ALA A 24 22.19 19.49 13.56
N ALA A 25 20.99 19.42 14.09
CA ALA A 25 19.99 20.49 14.02
C ALA A 25 20.50 21.78 14.72
N LYS A 26 21.10 21.62 15.89
CA LYS A 26 21.71 22.75 16.65
C LYS A 26 22.88 23.39 15.88
N ALA A 27 23.73 22.58 15.24
CA ALA A 27 24.83 23.09 14.41
C ALA A 27 24.31 23.86 13.18
N ALA A 28 23.28 23.35 12.53
CA ALA A 28 22.63 24.04 11.42
C ALA A 28 22.05 25.39 11.84
N LEU A 29 21.28 25.42 12.95
CA LEU A 29 20.68 26.66 13.50
C LEU A 29 21.77 27.68 13.85
N SER A 30 22.80 27.27 14.59
CA SER A 30 23.92 28.14 14.95
C SER A 30 24.61 28.75 13.71
N THR A 31 24.72 27.94 12.65
CA THR A 31 25.30 28.41 11.38
C THR A 31 24.43 29.47 10.71
N MET A 32 23.12 29.32 10.75
CA MET A 32 22.17 30.31 10.21
C MET A 32 22.24 31.63 10.98
N GLU A 33 22.45 31.60 12.30
CA GLU A 33 22.40 32.76 13.18
C GLU A 33 23.76 33.51 13.23
N THR A 34 24.87 32.78 13.28
CA THR A 34 26.17 33.36 13.67
C THR A 34 27.27 33.19 12.64
N MET A 35 27.21 32.16 11.76
CA MET A 35 28.25 31.83 10.78
C MET A 35 27.71 31.88 9.34
N PHE A 36 26.88 32.84 9.06
CA PHE A 36 26.12 32.99 7.80
C PHE A 36 26.93 33.59 6.62
N GLY A 37 28.22 33.81 6.79
CA GLY A 37 29.05 34.45 5.75
C GLY A 37 29.08 33.68 4.42
N ASN A 38 29.29 34.39 3.32
CA ASN A 38 29.52 33.75 2.02
C ASN A 38 30.94 33.20 1.96
N PRO A 39 31.16 31.89 1.70
CA PRO A 39 32.48 31.26 1.66
C PRO A 39 33.45 31.88 0.62
N SER A 40 32.91 32.58 -0.38
CA SER A 40 33.73 33.29 -1.39
C SER A 40 34.22 34.63 -0.92
N SER A 41 33.80 35.15 0.24
CA SER A 41 34.20 36.44 0.77
C SER A 41 35.53 36.36 1.56
N SER A 42 36.38 37.35 1.39
CA SER A 42 37.72 37.41 2.05
C SER A 42 37.67 37.94 3.50
N HIS A 43 36.54 38.47 3.99
CA HIS A 43 36.38 38.90 5.38
C HIS A 43 36.16 37.75 6.34
N ILE A 44 36.30 37.99 7.64
CA ILE A 44 36.28 36.96 8.68
C ILE A 44 35.05 36.04 8.62
N SER A 45 33.83 36.57 8.38
CA SER A 45 32.63 35.74 8.29
C SER A 45 32.67 34.81 7.08
N GLY A 46 33.23 35.22 5.95
CA GLY A 46 33.43 34.37 4.78
C GLY A 46 34.45 33.26 5.03
N LEU A 47 35.57 33.61 5.70
CA LEU A 47 36.60 32.64 6.06
C LEU A 47 36.08 31.59 7.04
N GLN A 48 35.24 31.96 8.00
CA GLN A 48 34.56 31.03 8.93
C GLN A 48 33.63 30.06 8.17
N ALA A 49 32.85 30.59 7.24
CA ALA A 49 31.99 29.78 6.39
C ALA A 49 32.78 28.78 5.52
N LYS A 50 33.86 29.25 4.93
CA LYS A 50 34.80 28.42 4.14
C LYS A 50 35.41 27.31 5.00
N GLN A 51 35.79 27.61 6.22
CA GLN A 51 36.35 26.62 7.16
C GLN A 51 35.38 25.49 7.41
N ILE A 52 34.07 25.76 7.61
CA ILE A 52 33.05 24.73 7.76
C ILE A 52 33.02 23.80 6.54
N MET A 53 33.02 24.37 5.33
CA MET A 53 33.05 23.60 4.09
C MET A 53 34.24 22.68 3.98
N ASP A 54 35.46 23.28 4.19
CA ASP A 54 36.70 22.54 4.03
C ASP A 54 36.86 21.44 5.05
N GLU A 55 36.44 21.69 6.30
CA GLU A 55 36.42 20.66 7.35
C GLU A 55 35.42 19.56 7.06
N THR A 56 34.18 19.88 6.64
CA THR A 56 33.18 18.90 6.26
C THR A 56 33.67 18.01 5.12
N ARG A 57 34.29 18.60 4.10
CA ARG A 57 34.87 17.85 2.97
C ARG A 57 35.98 16.92 3.42
N ARG A 58 36.90 17.39 4.26
CA ARG A 58 38.00 16.58 4.82
C ARG A 58 37.42 15.34 5.57
N LYS A 59 36.42 15.56 6.44
CA LYS A 59 35.76 14.49 7.16
C LYS A 59 35.04 13.53 6.24
N ALA A 60 34.36 14.02 5.18
CA ALA A 60 33.72 13.18 4.18
C ALA A 60 34.75 12.21 3.53
N VAL A 61 35.90 12.71 3.12
CA VAL A 61 37.00 11.89 2.56
C VAL A 61 37.45 10.82 3.55
N GLN A 62 37.55 11.15 4.84
CA GLN A 62 37.94 10.19 5.89
C GLN A 62 36.89 9.12 6.12
N VAL A 63 35.59 9.50 6.23
CA VAL A 63 34.48 8.57 6.43
C VAL A 63 34.34 7.57 5.28
N LEU A 64 34.65 8.04 4.06
CA LEU A 64 34.58 7.21 2.85
C LEU A 64 35.83 6.32 2.65
N GLY A 65 36.89 6.48 3.44
CA GLY A 65 38.18 5.86 3.17
C GLY A 65 38.67 6.19 1.75
N ALA A 66 38.48 7.43 1.29
CA ALA A 66 38.60 7.74 -0.12
C ALA A 66 40.04 8.09 -0.56
N GLY A 67 40.99 8.33 0.30
CA GLY A 67 42.40 8.61 -0.01
C GLY A 67 42.60 9.80 -0.94
N SER A 68 42.43 9.62 -2.24
CA SER A 68 42.48 10.64 -3.29
C SER A 68 41.10 10.83 -3.94
N GLY A 69 40.95 11.84 -4.79
CA GLY A 69 39.67 12.19 -5.41
C GLY A 69 39.02 13.41 -4.78
N GLN A 70 37.80 13.72 -5.21
CA GLN A 70 37.09 14.93 -4.81
C GLN A 70 35.72 14.61 -4.22
N VAL A 71 35.31 15.35 -3.20
CA VAL A 71 33.94 15.37 -2.68
C VAL A 71 33.32 16.70 -3.07
N ILE A 72 32.20 16.66 -3.78
CA ILE A 72 31.40 17.82 -4.18
C ILE A 72 30.08 17.78 -3.47
N PHE A 73 29.67 18.86 -2.82
CA PHE A 73 28.40 18.97 -2.15
C PHE A 73 27.25 19.21 -3.12
N THR A 74 26.13 18.52 -2.92
CA THR A 74 24.96 18.53 -3.76
C THR A 74 23.69 18.75 -2.92
N SER A 75 22.54 18.96 -3.54
CA SER A 75 21.25 19.03 -2.84
C SER A 75 20.76 17.67 -2.37
N GLY A 76 21.36 16.59 -2.83
CA GLY A 76 21.03 15.21 -2.49
C GLY A 76 21.59 14.22 -3.51
N ALA A 77 21.34 12.93 -3.31
CA ALA A 77 21.89 11.88 -4.16
C ALA A 77 21.45 11.97 -5.63
N THR A 78 20.20 12.38 -5.90
CA THR A 78 19.71 12.53 -7.28
C THR A 78 20.55 13.50 -8.09
N GLU A 79 20.96 14.65 -7.50
CA GLU A 79 21.88 15.59 -8.14
C GLU A 79 23.25 14.93 -8.36
N GLY A 80 23.77 14.17 -7.39
CA GLY A 80 25.02 13.41 -7.52
C GLY A 80 24.95 12.34 -8.62
N ILE A 81 23.85 11.60 -8.73
CA ILE A 81 23.58 10.62 -9.81
C ILE A 81 23.58 11.32 -11.17
N GLN A 82 22.83 12.43 -11.31
CA GLN A 82 22.78 13.23 -12.53
C GLN A 82 24.17 13.73 -12.94
N THR A 83 24.95 14.23 -11.98
CA THR A 83 26.32 14.74 -12.20
C THR A 83 27.25 13.63 -12.69
N GLY A 84 27.23 12.46 -12.04
CA GLY A 84 28.07 11.31 -12.41
C GLY A 84 27.74 10.78 -13.80
N ILE A 85 26.45 10.60 -14.10
CA ILE A 85 25.98 10.10 -15.39
C ILE A 85 26.30 11.11 -16.51
N LEU A 86 26.00 12.39 -16.32
CA LEU A 86 26.34 13.44 -17.28
C LEU A 86 27.85 13.45 -17.58
N SER A 87 28.68 13.43 -16.53
CA SER A 87 30.12 13.46 -16.65
C SER A 87 30.68 12.27 -17.43
N ALA A 88 30.23 11.06 -17.08
CA ALA A 88 30.62 9.83 -17.75
C ALA A 88 30.20 9.81 -19.23
N LEU A 89 28.94 10.15 -19.52
CA LEU A 89 28.40 10.09 -20.87
C LEU A 89 28.98 11.20 -21.79
N CYS A 90 29.23 12.41 -21.28
CA CYS A 90 29.91 13.45 -22.02
C CYS A 90 31.34 13.00 -22.44
N ALA A 91 32.09 12.41 -21.53
CA ALA A 91 33.41 11.88 -21.81
C ALA A 91 33.38 10.68 -22.76
N ALA A 92 32.42 9.78 -22.59
CA ALA A 92 32.25 8.63 -23.46
C ALA A 92 31.87 9.01 -24.88
N LYS A 93 31.02 10.03 -25.08
CA LYS A 93 30.59 10.51 -26.41
C LYS A 93 31.74 10.86 -27.30
N GLY A 94 32.78 11.50 -26.76
CA GLY A 94 34.00 11.89 -27.49
C GLY A 94 34.87 10.71 -27.95
N LYS A 95 34.63 9.49 -27.41
CA LYS A 95 35.42 8.28 -27.71
C LYS A 95 34.60 7.24 -28.53
N MET A 96 33.36 7.54 -28.89
CA MET A 96 32.51 6.62 -29.63
C MET A 96 32.94 6.54 -31.10
N HIS A 97 32.91 5.31 -31.62
CA HIS A 97 33.19 5.03 -33.04
C HIS A 97 31.87 4.83 -33.81
N ALA A 98 31.79 5.39 -35.02
CA ALA A 98 30.69 5.18 -35.93
C ALA A 98 30.49 3.66 -36.20
N HIS A 99 29.24 3.21 -36.27
CA HIS A 99 28.86 1.83 -36.52
C HIS A 99 29.08 0.82 -35.38
N LYS A 100 29.61 1.21 -34.21
CA LYS A 100 29.68 0.35 -33.04
C LYS A 100 28.44 0.56 -32.19
N GLN A 101 27.73 -0.52 -31.84
CA GLN A 101 26.64 -0.46 -30.87
C GLN A 101 27.21 -0.42 -29.45
N TYR A 102 26.76 0.54 -28.69
CA TYR A 102 27.13 0.71 -27.30
C TYR A 102 25.97 0.44 -26.38
N SER A 103 26.27 0.05 -25.16
CA SER A 103 25.28 -0.13 -24.07
C SER A 103 25.58 0.75 -22.87
N ILE A 104 24.56 0.95 -22.05
CA ILE A 104 24.65 1.52 -20.71
C ILE A 104 23.99 0.53 -19.77
N LEU A 105 24.70 0.09 -18.75
CA LEU A 105 24.25 -0.98 -17.86
C LEU A 105 23.81 -0.40 -16.51
N TYR A 106 22.77 -0.96 -15.92
CA TYR A 106 22.35 -0.64 -14.55
C TYR A 106 21.77 -1.87 -13.85
N GLY A 107 21.92 -2.00 -12.54
CA GLY A 107 21.34 -3.09 -11.78
C GLY A 107 19.80 -3.06 -11.81
N ALA A 108 19.13 -4.19 -12.06
CA ALA A 108 17.67 -4.27 -12.13
C ALA A 108 16.95 -3.78 -10.86
N THR A 109 17.67 -3.77 -9.72
CA THR A 109 17.16 -3.32 -8.42
C THR A 109 17.57 -1.90 -8.03
N GLU A 110 18.12 -1.12 -8.98
CA GLU A 110 18.51 0.28 -8.75
C GLU A 110 17.34 1.16 -8.35
N HIS A 111 17.63 2.17 -7.54
CA HIS A 111 16.65 3.22 -7.30
C HIS A 111 16.25 3.92 -8.61
N LYS A 112 14.97 4.24 -8.79
CA LYS A 112 14.42 4.83 -10.04
C LYS A 112 15.21 6.06 -10.56
N ALA A 113 15.88 6.80 -9.68
CA ALA A 113 16.72 7.93 -10.08
C ALA A 113 17.83 7.52 -11.05
N VAL A 114 18.36 6.29 -10.98
CA VAL A 114 19.43 5.82 -11.87
C VAL A 114 18.91 5.55 -13.28
N PRO A 115 17.98 4.60 -13.54
CA PRO A 115 17.52 4.34 -14.88
C PRO A 115 16.85 5.55 -15.54
N GLU A 116 16.11 6.37 -14.81
CA GLU A 116 15.50 7.57 -15.38
C GLU A 116 16.53 8.64 -15.76
N SER A 117 17.60 8.80 -14.97
CA SER A 117 18.71 9.70 -15.35
C SER A 117 19.50 9.19 -16.56
N LEU A 118 19.71 7.87 -16.65
CA LEU A 118 20.36 7.26 -17.82
C LEU A 118 19.53 7.48 -19.08
N LYS A 119 18.24 7.25 -19.05
CA LYS A 119 17.32 7.51 -20.17
C LYS A 119 17.36 8.99 -20.57
N HIS A 120 17.30 9.88 -19.59
CA HIS A 120 17.31 11.33 -19.81
C HIS A 120 18.59 11.77 -20.55
N TRP A 121 19.76 11.45 -19.99
CA TRP A 121 21.04 11.91 -20.59
C TRP A 121 21.40 11.18 -21.88
N ASN A 122 21.05 9.90 -22.03
CA ASN A 122 21.18 9.18 -23.31
C ASN A 122 20.46 9.92 -24.43
N LYS A 123 19.22 10.39 -24.16
CA LYS A 123 18.41 11.18 -25.08
C LYS A 123 18.97 12.59 -25.30
N VAL A 124 19.25 13.34 -24.24
CA VAL A 124 19.69 14.75 -24.32
C VAL A 124 21.03 14.90 -25.02
N LEU A 125 21.94 13.96 -24.76
CA LEU A 125 23.28 13.95 -25.38
C LEU A 125 23.28 13.23 -26.75
N GLU A 126 22.14 12.70 -27.22
CA GLU A 126 22.04 11.99 -28.50
C GLU A 126 23.08 10.87 -28.63
N ILE A 127 23.23 10.04 -27.58
CA ILE A 127 24.21 8.95 -27.56
C ILE A 127 23.69 7.72 -28.26
N ASP A 128 22.38 7.47 -28.19
CA ASP A 128 21.67 6.33 -28.78
C ASP A 128 22.22 4.95 -28.35
N ALA A 129 22.66 4.84 -27.12
CA ALA A 129 23.11 3.57 -26.54
C ALA A 129 21.92 2.75 -26.01
N GLN A 130 22.05 1.41 -26.08
CA GLN A 130 21.07 0.51 -25.48
C GLN A 130 21.18 0.53 -23.95
N ILE A 131 20.11 0.90 -23.25
CA ILE A 131 20.06 0.87 -21.78
C ILE A 131 19.57 -0.54 -21.37
N LYS A 132 20.42 -1.28 -20.62
CA LYS A 132 20.16 -2.67 -20.22
C LYS A 132 20.18 -2.82 -18.72
N ALA A 133 19.14 -3.46 -18.17
CA ALA A 133 19.12 -3.87 -16.77
C ALA A 133 19.97 -5.15 -16.59
N ILE A 134 20.85 -5.14 -15.60
CA ILE A 134 21.60 -6.30 -15.15
C ILE A 134 20.70 -7.13 -14.25
N PRO A 135 20.40 -8.40 -14.59
CA PRO A 135 19.57 -9.25 -13.75
C PRO A 135 20.15 -9.45 -12.34
N VAL A 136 19.30 -9.84 -11.42
CA VAL A 136 19.71 -10.32 -10.08
C VAL A 136 19.15 -11.71 -9.83
N ASP A 137 19.80 -12.44 -8.92
CA ASP A 137 19.31 -13.73 -8.43
C ASP A 137 18.22 -13.51 -7.33
N GLU A 138 17.67 -14.61 -6.81
CA GLU A 138 16.68 -14.61 -5.72
C GLU A 138 17.19 -13.97 -4.42
N LYS A 139 18.50 -13.84 -4.27
CA LYS A 139 19.14 -13.16 -3.13
C LYS A 139 19.42 -11.69 -3.38
N GLY A 140 19.13 -11.19 -4.58
CA GLY A 140 19.38 -9.81 -4.99
C GLY A 140 20.81 -9.52 -5.43
N THR A 141 21.64 -10.57 -5.67
CA THR A 141 23.00 -10.43 -6.17
C THR A 141 22.99 -10.23 -7.68
N LEU A 142 23.79 -9.29 -8.18
CA LEU A 142 23.90 -9.01 -9.62
C LEU A 142 24.51 -10.20 -10.38
N ASP A 143 24.03 -10.45 -11.59
CA ASP A 143 24.51 -11.49 -12.50
C ASP A 143 25.88 -11.11 -13.10
N TYR A 144 26.94 -11.72 -12.59
CA TYR A 144 28.32 -11.45 -13.03
C TYR A 144 28.58 -11.96 -14.46
N ASP A 145 27.95 -13.02 -14.90
CA ASP A 145 28.11 -13.55 -16.26
C ASP A 145 27.48 -12.59 -17.26
N PHE A 146 26.32 -12.02 -16.93
CA PHE A 146 25.69 -10.98 -17.73
C PHE A 146 26.62 -9.74 -17.82
N ILE A 147 27.20 -9.30 -16.70
CA ILE A 147 28.15 -8.17 -16.68
C ILE A 147 29.35 -8.48 -17.56
N ALA A 148 29.99 -9.63 -17.40
CA ALA A 148 31.17 -10.04 -18.17
C ALA A 148 30.89 -10.02 -19.69
N LYS A 149 29.69 -10.43 -20.11
CA LYS A 149 29.25 -10.44 -21.51
C LYS A 149 28.98 -9.04 -22.06
N GLU A 150 28.35 -8.17 -21.31
CA GLU A 150 27.82 -6.91 -21.82
C GLU A 150 28.77 -5.71 -21.61
N VAL A 151 29.60 -5.74 -20.56
CA VAL A 151 30.47 -4.63 -20.19
C VAL A 151 31.55 -4.28 -21.25
N PRO A 152 32.04 -5.21 -22.11
CA PRO A 152 32.98 -4.86 -23.19
C PRO A 152 32.48 -3.78 -24.14
N ASN A 153 31.17 -3.63 -24.29
CA ASN A 153 30.56 -2.61 -25.14
C ASN A 153 29.83 -1.52 -24.32
N ALA A 154 29.97 -1.54 -23.02
CA ALA A 154 29.34 -0.54 -22.17
C ALA A 154 30.14 0.77 -22.11
N LEU A 155 29.42 1.89 -22.17
CA LEU A 155 29.95 3.22 -21.93
C LEU A 155 30.03 3.52 -20.42
N MET A 156 29.04 3.01 -19.69
CA MET A 156 28.88 3.19 -18.25
C MET A 156 28.16 2.01 -17.65
N ILE A 157 28.52 1.67 -16.42
CA ILE A 157 27.79 0.73 -15.57
C ILE A 157 27.42 1.42 -14.25
N CYS A 158 26.16 1.27 -13.84
CA CYS A 158 25.63 1.79 -12.58
C CYS A 158 25.17 0.62 -11.71
N THR A 159 25.68 0.57 -10.48
CA THR A 159 25.28 -0.43 -9.47
C THR A 159 25.01 0.26 -8.15
N MET A 160 24.28 -0.39 -7.24
CA MET A 160 24.13 0.12 -5.88
C MET A 160 24.96 -0.71 -4.89
N ALA A 161 25.48 -0.04 -3.87
CA ALA A 161 26.21 -0.73 -2.82
C ALA A 161 25.28 -1.51 -1.88
N VAL A 162 24.13 -0.91 -1.53
CA VAL A 162 23.13 -1.49 -0.62
C VAL A 162 21.72 -1.16 -1.15
N ASN A 163 20.87 -2.16 -1.29
CA ASN A 163 19.50 -1.98 -1.76
C ASN A 163 18.63 -1.28 -0.72
N ASN A 164 17.82 -0.33 -1.15
CA ASN A 164 16.97 0.49 -0.28
C ASN A 164 15.71 -0.22 0.23
N GLU A 165 15.29 -1.33 -0.37
CA GLU A 165 14.12 -2.11 0.04
C GLU A 165 14.51 -3.32 0.89
N THR A 166 15.48 -4.11 0.43
CA THR A 166 15.89 -5.36 1.08
C THR A 166 17.11 -5.21 1.99
N GLY A 167 17.90 -4.16 1.81
CA GLY A 167 19.19 -4.01 2.49
C GLY A 167 20.30 -4.92 1.93
N VAL A 168 20.02 -5.70 0.90
CA VAL A 168 21.02 -6.55 0.24
C VAL A 168 22.17 -5.71 -0.27
N TYR A 169 23.39 -6.12 0.03
CA TYR A 169 24.60 -5.44 -0.44
C TYR A 169 25.34 -6.24 -1.50
N GLN A 170 25.98 -5.55 -2.41
CA GLN A 170 26.82 -6.14 -3.43
C GLN A 170 28.27 -6.28 -2.95
N ASP A 171 28.95 -7.31 -3.39
CA ASP A 171 30.41 -7.44 -3.24
C ASP A 171 31.09 -6.54 -4.28
N LEU A 172 31.47 -5.32 -3.85
CA LEU A 172 32.08 -4.33 -4.73
C LEU A 172 33.44 -4.79 -5.27
N SER A 173 34.18 -5.61 -4.50
CA SER A 173 35.48 -6.15 -4.96
C SER A 173 35.31 -7.19 -6.05
N ALA A 174 34.33 -8.10 -5.90
CA ALA A 174 33.98 -9.07 -6.95
C ALA A 174 33.45 -8.39 -8.21
N LEU A 175 32.57 -7.38 -8.04
CA LEU A 175 32.08 -6.55 -9.18
C LEU A 175 33.22 -5.87 -9.90
N GLU A 176 34.17 -5.25 -9.17
CA GLU A 176 35.34 -4.61 -9.77
C GLU A 176 36.17 -5.57 -10.60
N MET A 177 36.46 -6.76 -10.07
CA MET A 177 37.20 -7.78 -10.82
C MET A 177 36.52 -8.15 -12.15
N VAL A 178 35.22 -8.34 -12.13
CA VAL A 178 34.45 -8.65 -13.35
C VAL A 178 34.41 -7.47 -14.31
N ILE A 179 34.09 -6.27 -13.82
CA ILE A 179 33.98 -5.06 -14.65
C ILE A 179 35.34 -4.74 -15.30
N ARG A 180 36.39 -4.61 -14.49
CA ARG A 180 37.72 -4.20 -14.97
C ARG A 180 38.44 -5.30 -15.75
N GLY A 181 38.15 -6.56 -15.44
CA GLY A 181 38.67 -7.69 -16.21
C GLY A 181 38.16 -7.75 -17.65
N HIS A 182 37.02 -7.17 -17.96
CA HIS A 182 36.40 -7.19 -19.28
C HIS A 182 36.40 -5.80 -19.97
N ASN A 183 36.43 -4.70 -19.19
CA ASN A 183 36.54 -3.34 -19.72
C ASN A 183 37.18 -2.42 -18.68
N ALA A 184 38.46 -2.14 -18.85
CA ALA A 184 39.21 -1.29 -17.94
C ALA A 184 38.74 0.20 -17.98
N ASP A 185 38.17 0.64 -19.10
CA ASP A 185 37.86 2.05 -19.37
C ASP A 185 36.36 2.40 -19.16
N VAL A 186 35.50 1.43 -18.82
CA VAL A 186 34.08 1.70 -18.58
C VAL A 186 33.92 2.56 -17.32
N PHE A 187 33.08 3.58 -17.38
CA PHE A 187 32.78 4.38 -16.20
C PHE A 187 31.86 3.61 -15.24
N TRP A 188 32.22 3.61 -13.97
CA TRP A 188 31.49 2.88 -12.94
C TRP A 188 30.97 3.83 -11.86
N MET A 189 29.63 3.92 -11.74
CA MET A 189 28.96 4.63 -10.66
C MET A 189 28.34 3.62 -9.69
N VAL A 190 28.52 3.88 -8.39
CA VAL A 190 27.90 3.07 -7.33
C VAL A 190 27.05 3.97 -6.45
N ASP A 191 25.73 3.73 -6.44
CA ASP A 191 24.82 4.40 -5.49
C ASP A 191 25.11 3.90 -4.07
N CYS A 192 25.71 4.77 -3.26
CA CYS A 192 26.11 4.48 -1.88
C CYS A 192 25.16 5.08 -0.82
N VAL A 193 23.99 5.55 -1.22
CA VAL A 193 23.02 6.23 -0.33
C VAL A 193 22.65 5.38 0.89
N GLN A 194 22.46 4.09 0.72
CA GLN A 194 22.08 3.19 1.81
C GLN A 194 23.28 2.51 2.49
N ALA A 195 24.48 2.70 1.98
CA ALA A 195 25.70 2.10 2.55
C ALA A 195 26.29 2.95 3.69
N LEU A 196 26.26 4.30 3.55
CA LEU A 196 26.86 5.22 4.50
C LEU A 196 26.30 5.05 5.91
N GLY A 197 27.16 4.80 6.89
CA GLY A 197 26.80 4.56 8.28
C GLY A 197 26.17 3.21 8.60
N LYS A 198 26.03 2.31 7.58
CA LYS A 198 25.48 0.96 7.74
C LYS A 198 26.48 -0.14 7.35
N ARG A 199 27.41 0.20 6.48
CA ARG A 199 28.52 -0.64 6.01
C ARG A 199 29.75 0.22 5.77
N GLY A 200 30.92 -0.27 6.13
CA GLY A 200 32.19 0.40 5.84
C GLY A 200 32.40 0.55 4.32
N LEU A 201 32.89 1.70 3.93
CA LEU A 201 33.29 2.02 2.55
C LEU A 201 34.78 2.32 2.57
N GLU A 202 35.56 1.75 1.63
CA GLU A 202 36.98 1.94 1.46
C GLU A 202 37.23 2.32 0.00
N LEU A 203 36.76 3.51 -0.41
CA LEU A 203 36.74 3.93 -1.81
C LEU A 203 38.15 4.04 -2.42
N ALA A 204 39.16 4.29 -1.61
CA ALA A 204 40.56 4.26 -2.07
C ALA A 204 41.00 2.91 -2.64
N ASN A 205 40.36 1.82 -2.17
CA ASN A 205 40.67 0.47 -2.59
C ASN A 205 39.77 -0.02 -3.74
N THR A 206 39.06 0.90 -4.42
CA THR A 206 38.14 0.60 -5.52
C THR A 206 38.41 1.48 -6.74
N SER A 207 37.97 1.04 -7.88
CA SER A 207 37.99 1.83 -9.13
C SER A 207 36.65 2.53 -9.43
N ILE A 208 35.80 2.73 -8.43
CA ILE A 208 34.53 3.43 -8.56
C ILE A 208 34.80 4.87 -8.96
N ASP A 209 34.21 5.30 -10.09
CA ASP A 209 34.41 6.66 -10.61
C ASP A 209 33.54 7.68 -9.90
N TYR A 210 32.29 7.31 -9.57
CA TYR A 210 31.30 8.20 -8.94
C TYR A 210 30.53 7.48 -7.85
N ALA A 211 30.42 8.10 -6.66
CA ALA A 211 29.61 7.58 -5.57
C ALA A 211 28.73 8.70 -4.99
N PRO A 212 27.42 8.72 -5.29
CA PRO A 212 26.45 9.67 -4.72
C PRO A 212 25.99 9.27 -3.32
N PHE A 213 25.69 10.30 -2.48
CA PHE A 213 25.23 10.18 -1.09
C PHE A 213 24.14 11.20 -0.79
N SER A 214 23.27 10.88 0.18
CA SER A 214 22.18 11.75 0.62
C SER A 214 22.19 11.90 2.15
N GLY A 215 22.25 13.13 2.65
CA GLY A 215 22.35 13.39 4.08
C GLY A 215 21.12 12.97 4.88
N HIS A 216 19.91 13.14 4.32
CA HIS A 216 18.65 12.81 5.03
C HIS A 216 18.40 11.31 5.23
N LYS A 217 19.24 10.45 4.69
CA LYS A 217 19.23 9.00 4.98
C LYS A 217 20.10 8.65 6.18
N LEU A 218 20.87 9.62 6.70
CA LEU A 218 21.77 9.47 7.81
C LEU A 218 21.71 10.70 8.75
N TYR A 219 20.52 11.04 9.21
CA TYR A 219 20.24 12.03 10.25
C TYR A 219 20.70 13.47 9.98
N ALA A 220 21.04 13.82 8.72
CA ALA A 220 21.22 15.21 8.31
C ALA A 220 19.92 15.80 7.74
N PRO A 221 19.80 17.12 7.59
CA PRO A 221 18.65 17.76 6.96
C PRO A 221 18.43 17.30 5.52
N LYS A 222 17.18 17.43 5.03
CA LYS A 222 16.87 17.34 3.59
C LYS A 222 17.52 18.52 2.86
N GLY A 223 17.81 18.36 1.58
CA GLY A 223 18.42 19.41 0.76
C GLY A 223 19.95 19.50 0.87
N ILE A 224 20.61 18.48 1.41
CA ILE A 224 22.06 18.31 1.43
C ILE A 224 22.44 16.87 1.10
N GLY A 225 23.46 16.71 0.28
CA GLY A 225 24.11 15.46 -0.08
C GLY A 225 25.51 15.76 -0.62
N PHE A 226 26.15 14.76 -1.16
CA PHE A 226 27.45 14.91 -1.80
C PHE A 226 27.71 13.77 -2.78
N VAL A 227 28.67 13.98 -3.68
CA VAL A 227 29.16 12.97 -4.60
C VAL A 227 30.66 12.88 -4.47
N TYR A 228 31.19 11.67 -4.33
CA TYR A 228 32.59 11.37 -4.47
C TYR A 228 32.92 11.15 -5.95
N ILE A 229 34.05 11.71 -6.41
CA ILE A 229 34.57 11.56 -7.76
C ILE A 229 36.02 11.11 -7.64
N ARG A 230 36.33 9.95 -8.23
CA ARG A 230 37.66 9.39 -8.21
C ARG A 230 38.65 10.28 -8.91
N GLU A 231 39.88 10.35 -8.44
CA GLU A 231 40.96 11.06 -9.11
C GLU A 231 41.13 10.57 -10.55
N GLY A 232 41.16 11.52 -11.50
CA GLY A 232 41.25 11.25 -12.94
C GLY A 232 39.92 10.86 -13.61
N ALA A 233 38.81 10.64 -12.87
CA ALA A 233 37.50 10.47 -13.47
C ALA A 233 37.04 11.77 -14.14
N PRO A 234 36.41 11.72 -15.33
CA PRO A 234 35.93 12.91 -16.00
C PRO A 234 34.83 13.61 -15.19
N PHE A 235 34.78 14.94 -15.34
CA PHE A 235 33.78 15.75 -14.69
C PHE A 235 33.19 16.79 -15.64
N THR A 236 31.87 16.89 -15.65
CA THR A 236 31.11 17.93 -16.34
C THR A 236 30.15 18.55 -15.31
N PRO A 237 30.21 19.87 -15.05
CA PRO A 237 29.28 20.50 -14.11
C PRO A 237 27.83 20.31 -14.53
N PHE A 238 27.00 19.77 -13.64
CA PHE A 238 25.54 19.69 -13.83
C PHE A 238 24.88 21.06 -13.63
N ILE A 239 25.40 21.86 -12.68
CA ILE A 239 24.95 23.22 -12.41
C ILE A 239 26.13 24.16 -12.68
N ALA A 240 26.11 24.89 -13.81
CA ALA A 240 27.08 25.90 -14.16
C ALA A 240 26.63 27.29 -13.68
N GLY A 241 27.60 28.19 -13.36
CA GLY A 241 27.29 29.55 -12.91
C GLY A 241 28.45 30.29 -12.26
N GLY A 242 28.28 30.78 -11.04
CA GLY A 242 29.16 31.74 -10.35
C GLY A 242 30.50 31.23 -9.82
N GLY A 243 30.94 30.02 -10.16
CA GLY A 243 32.28 29.53 -9.81
C GLY A 243 32.42 28.94 -8.41
N GLN A 244 31.32 28.76 -7.66
CA GLN A 244 31.32 28.04 -6.36
C GLN A 244 31.82 26.61 -6.53
N GLU A 245 32.32 26.00 -5.46
CA GLU A 245 32.95 24.68 -5.50
C GLU A 245 34.08 24.57 -6.55
N GLY A 246 34.83 25.67 -6.76
CA GLY A 246 35.89 25.73 -7.79
C GLY A 246 35.36 25.64 -9.23
N GLY A 247 34.11 26.01 -9.48
CA GLY A 247 33.42 25.89 -10.76
C GLY A 247 32.78 24.52 -11.02
N LEU A 248 32.93 23.60 -10.10
CA LEU A 248 32.40 22.22 -10.24
C LEU A 248 30.89 22.15 -9.96
N ARG A 249 30.40 22.97 -9.02
CA ARG A 249 28.98 23.06 -8.69
C ARG A 249 28.62 24.47 -8.26
N SER A 250 28.04 25.23 -9.14
CA SER A 250 27.73 26.65 -8.91
C SER A 250 26.43 26.81 -8.07
N GLY A 251 26.27 27.98 -7.49
CA GLY A 251 25.18 28.35 -6.59
C GLY A 251 25.63 28.41 -5.14
N THR A 252 25.08 29.36 -4.40
CA THR A 252 25.42 29.60 -2.98
C THR A 252 25.25 28.31 -2.16
N GLU A 253 26.27 28.01 -1.39
CA GLU A 253 26.40 26.76 -0.63
C GLU A 253 25.42 26.68 0.53
N ASN A 254 24.89 25.48 0.78
CA ASN A 254 24.02 25.21 1.92
C ASN A 254 24.82 25.02 3.21
N LEU A 255 25.34 26.11 3.75
CA LEU A 255 26.18 26.10 4.97
C LEU A 255 25.49 25.42 6.18
N PRO A 256 24.23 25.67 6.48
CA PRO A 256 23.56 24.97 7.57
C PRO A 256 23.53 23.45 7.37
N GLY A 257 23.28 23.00 6.12
CA GLY A 257 23.33 21.58 5.77
C GLY A 257 24.72 20.98 5.90
N LEU A 258 25.77 21.75 5.53
CA LEU A 258 27.17 21.34 5.70
C LEU A 258 27.58 21.23 7.16
N ALA A 259 27.20 22.19 7.99
CA ALA A 259 27.45 22.13 9.43
C ALA A 259 26.77 20.92 10.08
N ALA A 260 25.54 20.58 9.66
CA ALA A 260 24.88 19.39 10.10
C ALA A 260 25.60 18.10 9.65
N LEU A 261 26.02 18.02 8.36
CA LEU A 261 26.81 16.88 7.85
C LEU A 261 28.14 16.75 8.61
N ASN A 262 28.78 17.85 8.95
CA ASN A 262 30.04 17.85 9.72
C ASN A 262 29.88 17.10 11.05
N VAL A 263 28.78 17.36 11.77
CA VAL A 263 28.43 16.65 13.01
C VAL A 263 28.16 15.16 12.75
N ILE A 264 27.47 14.82 11.66
CA ILE A 264 27.22 13.41 11.31
C ILE A 264 28.52 12.67 11.00
N PHE A 265 29.46 13.32 10.32
CA PHE A 265 30.76 12.72 10.05
C PHE A 265 31.59 12.55 11.32
N ASP A 266 31.47 13.44 12.32
CA ASP A 266 32.09 13.22 13.63
C ASP A 266 31.53 11.96 14.31
N GLU A 267 30.20 11.79 14.33
CA GLU A 267 29.57 10.58 14.90
C GLU A 267 29.98 9.29 14.15
N LEU A 268 30.27 9.35 12.83
CA LEU A 268 30.77 8.19 12.07
C LEU A 268 32.26 7.90 12.32
N LEU A 269 33.04 8.91 12.63
CA LEU A 269 34.47 8.78 12.91
C LEU A 269 34.76 8.45 14.39
N ASP A 270 33.75 8.60 15.24
CA ASP A 270 33.84 8.27 16.65
C ASP A 270 33.87 6.75 16.87
N ASN A 271 34.89 6.25 17.56
CA ASN A 271 35.15 4.82 17.72
C ASN A 271 34.43 4.17 18.92
N GLY A 272 33.27 4.69 19.34
CA GLY A 272 32.43 3.98 20.30
C GLY A 272 31.77 4.79 21.41
N ASP A 273 32.09 6.08 21.54
CA ASP A 273 31.44 6.97 22.53
C ASP A 273 30.32 7.83 21.93
N GLY A 274 30.07 7.70 20.62
CA GLY A 274 29.05 8.41 19.86
C GLY A 274 27.63 7.84 20.01
N VAL A 275 26.67 8.53 19.41
CA VAL A 275 25.24 8.11 19.39
C VAL A 275 24.97 6.96 18.42
N PHE A 276 25.90 6.63 17.54
CA PHE A 276 25.70 5.58 16.55
C PHE A 276 26.10 4.21 17.09
N ALA A 277 25.18 3.28 17.05
CA ALA A 277 25.39 1.88 17.41
C ALA A 277 26.39 1.23 16.44
N ASN A 278 27.27 0.40 16.96
CA ASN A 278 28.21 -0.37 16.16
C ASN A 278 27.54 -1.52 15.41
N ALA A 279 28.25 -2.12 14.45
CA ALA A 279 27.71 -3.18 13.60
C ALA A 279 27.17 -4.39 14.40
N GLY A 280 27.82 -4.80 15.49
CA GLY A 280 27.37 -5.90 16.34
C GLY A 280 26.05 -5.59 17.05
N GLN A 281 25.90 -4.37 17.53
CA GLN A 281 24.68 -3.93 18.19
C GLN A 281 23.52 -3.79 17.19
N LEU A 282 23.77 -3.27 15.99
CA LEU A 282 22.76 -3.22 14.91
C LEU A 282 22.30 -4.63 14.51
N GLN A 283 23.23 -5.60 14.47
CA GLN A 283 22.90 -7.00 14.22
C GLN A 283 22.01 -7.60 15.32
N LEU A 284 22.27 -7.27 16.57
CA LEU A 284 21.45 -7.68 17.71
C LEU A 284 20.04 -7.11 17.59
N PHE A 285 19.91 -5.83 17.27
CA PHE A 285 18.61 -5.14 17.08
C PHE A 285 17.79 -5.79 15.97
N ARG A 286 18.40 -6.11 14.81
CA ARG A 286 17.73 -6.86 13.75
C ARG A 286 17.23 -8.21 14.23
N SER A 287 18.07 -8.93 14.97
CA SER A 287 17.71 -10.25 15.49
C SER A 287 16.53 -10.21 16.47
N GLN A 288 16.47 -9.20 17.34
CA GLN A 288 15.34 -8.95 18.24
C GLN A 288 14.04 -8.68 17.49
N LEU A 289 14.08 -7.76 16.50
CA LEU A 289 12.91 -7.44 15.67
C LEU A 289 12.44 -8.64 14.84
N ALA A 290 13.39 -9.38 14.24
CA ALA A 290 13.07 -10.58 13.46
C ALA A 290 12.44 -11.68 14.33
N LEU A 291 12.92 -11.86 15.56
CA LEU A 291 12.35 -12.81 16.52
C LEU A 291 10.94 -12.36 16.95
N ALA A 292 10.75 -11.07 17.25
CA ALA A 292 9.44 -10.52 17.58
C ALA A 292 8.43 -10.74 16.45
N LEU A 293 8.83 -10.50 15.20
CA LEU A 293 7.99 -10.76 14.02
C LEU A 293 7.65 -12.25 13.87
N LYS A 294 8.63 -13.15 14.05
CA LYS A 294 8.39 -14.62 13.98
C LYS A 294 7.44 -15.10 15.09
N ASN A 295 7.58 -14.58 16.29
CA ASN A 295 6.72 -14.95 17.42
C ASN A 295 5.30 -14.42 17.24
N ALA A 296 5.15 -13.19 16.72
CA ALA A 296 3.88 -12.54 16.47
C ALA A 296 3.17 -13.14 15.25
N PHE A 297 3.91 -13.43 14.20
CA PHE A 297 3.41 -13.94 12.91
C PHE A 297 4.20 -15.18 12.50
N PRO A 298 3.81 -16.38 12.97
CA PRO A 298 4.58 -17.62 12.73
C PRO A 298 4.81 -17.95 11.26
N THR A 299 3.96 -17.46 10.36
CA THR A 299 4.04 -17.64 8.90
C THR A 299 4.83 -16.55 8.18
N VAL A 300 5.42 -15.60 8.90
CA VAL A 300 6.18 -14.49 8.28
C VAL A 300 7.33 -15.02 7.43
N VAL A 301 7.48 -14.46 6.23
CA VAL A 301 8.56 -14.76 5.30
C VAL A 301 9.43 -13.52 5.16
N PHE A 302 10.74 -13.67 5.37
CA PHE A 302 11.71 -12.61 5.07
C PHE A 302 12.13 -12.72 3.61
N ASN A 303 12.04 -11.60 2.88
CA ASN A 303 12.26 -11.54 1.43
C ASN A 303 13.73 -11.38 1.04
N HIS A 304 14.65 -11.53 1.99
CA HIS A 304 16.08 -11.43 1.76
C HIS A 304 16.87 -12.25 2.77
N ASP A 305 18.10 -12.61 2.40
CA ASP A 305 19.03 -13.29 3.29
C ASP A 305 19.70 -12.29 4.24
N PHE A 306 19.69 -12.59 5.53
CA PHE A 306 20.32 -11.76 6.55
C PHE A 306 21.86 -11.80 6.50
N ALA A 307 22.46 -12.83 5.91
CA ALA A 307 23.91 -12.91 5.72
C ALA A 307 24.41 -11.89 4.69
N ASN A 308 23.62 -11.60 3.67
CA ASN A 308 23.96 -10.74 2.55
C ASN A 308 23.27 -9.36 2.60
N SER A 309 22.79 -8.94 3.78
CA SER A 309 22.09 -7.66 3.94
C SER A 309 22.58 -6.88 5.15
N VAL A 310 22.49 -5.53 5.06
CA VAL A 310 22.80 -4.66 6.20
C VAL A 310 21.82 -4.90 7.34
N PRO A 311 22.26 -4.85 8.60
CA PRO A 311 21.40 -5.19 9.74
C PRO A 311 20.26 -4.20 9.99
N THR A 312 20.31 -3.04 9.38
CA THR A 312 19.34 -1.96 9.60
C THR A 312 18.04 -2.10 8.80
N THR A 313 17.88 -3.18 8.02
CA THR A 313 16.73 -3.37 7.14
C THR A 313 16.17 -4.77 7.27
N LEU A 314 14.86 -4.87 7.44
CA LEU A 314 14.07 -6.09 7.31
C LEU A 314 13.02 -5.85 6.22
N ASN A 315 12.97 -6.76 5.24
CA ASN A 315 11.89 -6.81 4.26
C ASN A 315 11.19 -8.15 4.42
N PHE A 316 9.88 -8.12 4.64
CA PHE A 316 9.10 -9.32 4.94
C PHE A 316 7.69 -9.21 4.39
N ALA A 317 7.04 -10.37 4.27
CA ALA A 317 5.64 -10.51 3.91
C ALA A 317 4.95 -11.48 4.87
N ILE A 318 3.66 -11.28 5.11
CA ILE A 318 2.86 -12.16 5.97
C ILE A 318 1.75 -12.75 5.09
N PRO A 319 1.75 -14.08 4.83
CA PRO A 319 0.73 -14.72 4.03
C PRO A 319 -0.69 -14.43 4.55
N GLY A 320 -1.61 -14.13 3.63
CA GLY A 320 -3.00 -13.82 3.96
C GLY A 320 -3.27 -12.36 4.37
N PHE A 321 -2.23 -11.50 4.38
CA PHE A 321 -2.36 -10.07 4.63
C PHE A 321 -1.75 -9.24 3.50
N SER A 322 -2.43 -8.18 3.11
CA SER A 322 -1.86 -7.18 2.22
C SER A 322 -0.87 -6.28 2.95
N SER A 323 0.05 -5.66 2.21
CA SER A 323 0.97 -4.65 2.76
C SER A 323 0.21 -3.52 3.46
N LYS A 324 -0.95 -3.12 2.91
CA LYS A 324 -1.78 -2.07 3.48
C LYS A 324 -2.35 -2.45 4.84
N GLU A 325 -2.89 -3.67 5.00
CA GLU A 325 -3.43 -4.14 6.29
C GLU A 325 -2.35 -4.15 7.37
N ILE A 326 -1.16 -4.64 7.07
CA ILE A 326 -0.05 -4.66 8.04
C ILE A 326 0.47 -3.26 8.35
N MET A 327 0.54 -2.37 7.36
CA MET A 327 0.91 -0.96 7.62
C MET A 327 -0.14 -0.25 8.48
N ASP A 328 -1.43 -0.45 8.23
CA ASP A 328 -2.50 0.14 9.03
C ASP A 328 -2.48 -0.39 10.47
N LEU A 329 -2.23 -1.70 10.65
CA LEU A 329 -2.06 -2.33 11.95
C LEU A 329 -0.87 -1.76 12.73
N PHE A 330 0.30 -1.69 12.13
CA PHE A 330 1.51 -1.15 12.77
C PHE A 330 1.37 0.34 13.06
N ASP A 331 0.74 1.09 12.16
CA ASP A 331 0.48 2.50 12.36
C ASP A 331 -0.46 2.74 13.57
N ALA A 332 -1.49 1.89 13.73
CA ALA A 332 -2.36 1.92 14.91
C ALA A 332 -1.60 1.64 16.20
N ALA A 333 -0.56 0.81 16.16
CA ALA A 333 0.36 0.58 17.28
C ALA A 333 1.45 1.67 17.42
N ASN A 334 1.39 2.78 16.68
CA ASN A 334 2.44 3.81 16.61
C ASN A 334 3.82 3.30 16.16
N LEU A 335 3.87 2.25 15.33
CA LEU A 335 5.05 1.79 14.60
C LEU A 335 5.00 2.34 13.17
N ARG A 336 6.02 3.07 12.74
CA ARG A 336 6.09 3.62 11.38
C ARG A 336 6.97 2.74 10.51
N VAL A 337 6.36 2.07 9.55
CA VAL A 337 7.01 1.23 8.54
C VAL A 337 6.53 1.66 7.14
N SER A 338 7.10 1.11 6.08
CA SER A 338 6.63 1.37 4.72
C SER A 338 6.47 0.06 3.92
N SER A 339 5.70 0.13 2.84
CA SER A 339 5.77 -0.87 1.78
C SER A 339 7.02 -0.64 0.93
N GLY A 340 7.59 -1.67 0.32
CA GLY A 340 8.81 -1.58 -0.48
C GLY A 340 8.79 -0.47 -1.55
N SER A 341 7.62 -0.18 -2.13
CA SER A 341 7.42 0.79 -3.21
C SER A 341 6.98 2.19 -2.76
N ALA A 342 7.42 2.68 -1.60
CA ALA A 342 6.98 3.95 -0.98
C ALA A 342 7.05 5.22 -1.86
N CYS A 343 7.57 5.15 -3.09
CA CYS A 343 7.72 6.31 -3.99
C CYS A 343 6.55 6.58 -4.95
N SER A 344 5.50 5.74 -5.00
CA SER A 344 4.32 6.03 -5.82
C SER A 344 3.05 5.48 -5.19
N SER A 345 2.07 6.34 -4.97
CA SER A 345 0.75 6.02 -4.40
C SER A 345 -0.13 5.08 -5.26
N LYS A 346 0.37 4.63 -6.40
CA LYS A 346 -0.38 3.81 -7.38
C LYS A 346 0.19 2.41 -7.62
N VAL A 347 1.41 2.08 -7.15
CA VAL A 347 2.03 0.78 -7.38
C VAL A 347 2.07 0.01 -6.07
N THR A 348 1.33 -1.08 -6.00
CA THR A 348 1.26 -1.97 -4.83
C THR A 348 2.39 -3.00 -4.79
N ARG A 349 3.04 -3.31 -5.93
CA ARG A 349 4.11 -4.32 -6.06
C ARG A 349 5.51 -3.72 -5.92
N SER A 350 6.40 -4.47 -5.27
CA SER A 350 7.82 -4.15 -5.22
C SER A 350 8.53 -4.61 -6.49
N PHE A 351 9.00 -3.68 -7.31
CA PHE A 351 9.79 -4.00 -8.51
C PHE A 351 11.13 -4.65 -8.17
N VAL A 352 11.67 -4.41 -6.98
CA VAL A 352 12.90 -5.03 -6.48
C VAL A 352 12.68 -6.52 -6.26
N LEU A 353 11.60 -6.90 -5.57
CA LEU A 353 11.27 -8.31 -5.31
C LEU A 353 10.84 -9.03 -6.61
N ASP A 354 10.18 -8.32 -7.53
CA ASP A 354 9.88 -8.85 -8.86
C ASP A 354 11.17 -9.14 -9.66
N ALA A 355 12.13 -8.21 -9.61
CA ALA A 355 13.43 -8.41 -10.25
C ALA A 355 14.23 -9.57 -9.64
N MET A 356 14.05 -9.84 -8.35
CA MET A 356 14.62 -11.01 -7.65
C MET A 356 13.90 -12.31 -7.98
N GLY A 357 12.80 -12.29 -8.74
CA GLY A 357 12.04 -13.48 -9.11
C GLY A 357 11.20 -14.07 -7.98
N LEU A 358 10.93 -13.31 -6.92
CA LEU A 358 10.12 -13.79 -5.81
C LEU A 358 8.64 -13.91 -6.21
N PRO A 359 7.86 -14.77 -5.53
CA PRO A 359 6.44 -14.95 -5.80
C PRO A 359 5.65 -13.62 -5.76
N ALA A 360 4.67 -13.46 -6.64
CA ALA A 360 3.88 -12.23 -6.78
C ALA A 360 3.27 -11.75 -5.46
N TRP A 361 2.72 -12.67 -4.65
CA TRP A 361 2.13 -12.35 -3.36
C TRP A 361 3.13 -11.70 -2.38
N GLN A 362 4.43 -12.08 -2.43
CA GLN A 362 5.48 -11.47 -1.60
C GLN A 362 5.76 -10.03 -2.05
N SER A 363 5.83 -9.79 -3.36
CA SER A 363 6.02 -8.45 -3.91
C SER A 363 4.86 -7.50 -3.59
N GLU A 364 3.63 -8.01 -3.58
CA GLU A 364 2.40 -7.26 -3.30
C GLU A 364 2.20 -6.97 -1.82
N SER A 365 2.61 -7.90 -0.96
CA SER A 365 2.42 -7.80 0.50
C SER A 365 3.68 -7.39 1.26
N ALA A 366 4.74 -6.98 0.56
CA ALA A 366 6.02 -6.63 1.17
C ALA A 366 5.93 -5.43 2.12
N ILE A 367 6.50 -5.61 3.31
CA ILE A 367 6.72 -4.56 4.30
C ILE A 367 8.21 -4.36 4.47
N ARG A 368 8.63 -3.11 4.44
CA ARG A 368 9.99 -2.72 4.82
C ARG A 368 9.97 -2.09 6.21
N MET A 369 10.72 -2.68 7.11
CA MET A 369 11.02 -2.14 8.43
C MET A 369 12.51 -1.77 8.44
N SER A 370 12.83 -0.51 8.71
CA SER A 370 14.22 -0.05 8.68
C SER A 370 14.51 0.96 9.78
N PHE A 371 15.65 0.80 10.40
CA PHE A 371 16.14 1.70 11.45
C PHE A 371 17.52 2.24 11.08
N GLY A 372 17.94 3.29 11.70
CA GLY A 372 19.28 3.86 11.49
C GLY A 372 20.20 3.59 12.68
N PRO A 373 21.50 3.90 12.56
CA PRO A 373 22.46 3.63 13.62
C PRO A 373 22.21 4.42 14.93
N ALA A 374 21.40 5.47 14.93
CA ALA A 374 21.06 6.19 16.16
C ALA A 374 19.83 5.63 16.91
N VAL A 375 19.29 4.47 16.50
CA VAL A 375 18.21 3.80 17.23
C VAL A 375 18.70 3.32 18.60
N THR A 376 17.88 3.45 19.62
CA THR A 376 18.21 3.01 20.98
C THR A 376 17.65 1.63 21.29
N GLN A 377 18.27 0.91 22.25
CA GLN A 377 17.74 -0.36 22.77
C GLN A 377 16.29 -0.20 23.24
N GLN A 378 15.99 0.87 23.97
CA GLN A 378 14.63 1.14 24.45
C GLN A 378 13.59 1.23 23.31
N GLN A 379 13.96 1.86 22.17
CA GLN A 379 13.05 1.93 21.02
C GLN A 379 12.84 0.55 20.38
N ILE A 380 13.87 -0.30 20.35
CA ILE A 380 13.78 -1.67 19.82
C ILE A 380 12.90 -2.53 20.74
N ASP A 381 13.10 -2.45 22.06
CA ASP A 381 12.29 -3.20 23.04
C ASP A 381 10.81 -2.80 22.92
N GLN A 382 10.53 -1.51 22.89
CA GLN A 382 9.16 -1.01 22.67
C GLN A 382 8.57 -1.44 21.32
N ALA A 383 9.39 -1.51 20.27
CA ALA A 383 8.92 -2.00 18.97
C ALA A 383 8.53 -3.49 19.04
N CYS A 384 9.36 -4.31 19.70
CA CYS A 384 9.06 -5.73 19.91
C CYS A 384 7.75 -5.94 20.69
N ASP A 385 7.54 -5.18 21.75
CA ASP A 385 6.31 -5.21 22.54
C ASP A 385 5.09 -4.85 21.71
N ARG A 386 5.19 -3.79 20.90
CA ARG A 386 4.08 -3.37 20.02
C ARG A 386 3.78 -4.37 18.91
N ILE A 387 4.80 -5.01 18.34
CA ILE A 387 4.61 -6.11 17.38
C ILE A 387 3.83 -7.25 18.03
N HIS A 388 4.13 -7.58 19.28
CA HIS A 388 3.38 -8.59 20.03
C HIS A 388 1.91 -8.17 20.26
N HIS A 389 1.64 -6.93 20.66
CA HIS A 389 0.28 -6.41 20.82
C HIS A 389 -0.51 -6.41 19.51
N CYS A 390 0.16 -6.14 18.36
CA CYS A 390 -0.48 -6.26 17.05
C CYS A 390 -1.00 -7.68 16.79
N ALA A 391 -0.19 -8.69 17.10
CA ALA A 391 -0.61 -10.09 16.94
C ALA A 391 -1.79 -10.45 17.85
N GLN A 392 -1.78 -9.97 19.10
CA GLN A 392 -2.91 -10.16 20.02
C GLN A 392 -4.19 -9.53 19.49
N ALA A 393 -4.12 -8.28 18.98
CA ALA A 393 -5.27 -7.60 18.41
C ALA A 393 -5.84 -8.33 17.18
N LEU A 394 -4.99 -8.87 16.31
CA LEU A 394 -5.41 -9.71 15.19
C LEU A 394 -6.01 -11.04 15.66
N GLY A 395 -5.49 -11.65 16.73
CA GLY A 395 -6.04 -12.84 17.33
C GLY A 395 -7.46 -12.60 17.86
N HIS A 396 -7.69 -11.52 18.59
CA HIS A 396 -9.03 -11.12 19.07
C HIS A 396 -10.01 -10.81 17.93
N SER A 397 -9.51 -10.38 16.78
CA SER A 397 -10.32 -10.12 15.58
C SER A 397 -10.47 -11.35 14.67
N CYS A 398 -10.05 -12.54 15.11
CA CYS A 398 -10.08 -13.79 14.35
C CYS A 398 -9.35 -13.74 12.99
N LEU A 399 -8.36 -12.88 12.85
CA LEU A 399 -7.53 -12.78 11.66
C LEU A 399 -6.24 -13.61 11.78
N LEU A 400 -5.84 -13.96 13.00
CA LEU A 400 -4.85 -14.97 13.32
C LEU A 400 -5.51 -16.06 14.19
N ASN A 401 -5.02 -17.29 14.12
CA ASN A 401 -5.49 -18.37 14.98
C ASN A 401 -5.25 -18.00 16.46
N ALA A 402 -6.30 -17.61 17.14
CA ALA A 402 -6.26 -17.35 18.57
C ALA A 402 -6.63 -18.63 19.34
N THR A 403 -5.76 -19.03 20.26
CA THR A 403 -6.01 -20.10 21.22
C THR A 403 -6.72 -19.61 22.49
N GLY A 404 -7.50 -18.52 22.41
CA GLY A 404 -8.12 -17.86 23.55
C GLY A 404 -9.66 -17.77 23.45
N ASN A 405 -10.33 -17.63 24.59
CA ASN A 405 -11.77 -17.38 24.65
C ASN A 405 -12.07 -16.03 23.97
N ILE A 406 -12.99 -16.06 23.01
CA ILE A 406 -13.54 -14.84 22.38
C ILE A 406 -14.42 -14.16 23.41
N ASP A 407 -14.14 -12.88 23.69
CA ASP A 407 -15.00 -12.05 24.52
C ASP A 407 -16.34 -11.84 23.79
N GLU A 408 -17.48 -11.85 24.49
CA GLU A 408 -18.80 -11.63 23.89
C GLU A 408 -18.88 -10.36 23.03
N LYS A 409 -18.05 -9.34 23.34
CA LYS A 409 -17.95 -8.09 22.58
C LYS A 409 -17.31 -8.22 21.20
N THR A 410 -16.58 -9.29 20.93
CA THR A 410 -15.92 -9.54 19.64
C THR A 410 -16.66 -10.56 18.78
N GLN A 411 -17.84 -11.00 19.22
CA GLN A 411 -18.65 -11.96 18.49
C GLN A 411 -19.12 -11.40 17.14
N LEU A 412 -18.88 -12.16 16.08
CA LEU A 412 -19.30 -11.77 14.73
C LEU A 412 -20.82 -11.88 14.61
N GLN A 413 -21.48 -10.78 14.24
CA GLN A 413 -22.90 -10.67 14.03
C GLN A 413 -23.20 -9.88 12.76
N GLY A 414 -24.22 -10.30 11.99
CA GLY A 414 -24.69 -9.58 10.81
C GLY A 414 -23.80 -9.79 9.59
N LEU A 415 -23.79 -8.82 8.69
CA LEU A 415 -23.14 -8.90 7.38
C LEU A 415 -21.73 -8.30 7.39
N VAL A 416 -20.78 -9.04 6.82
CA VAL A 416 -19.40 -8.60 6.58
C VAL A 416 -19.10 -8.68 5.09
N GLN A 417 -18.53 -7.60 4.55
CA GLN A 417 -18.05 -7.53 3.18
C GLN A 417 -16.53 -7.75 3.14
N PHE A 418 -16.09 -8.66 2.29
CA PHE A 418 -14.70 -8.83 1.93
C PHE A 418 -14.51 -8.47 0.46
N LYS A 419 -13.33 -7.93 0.12
CA LYS A 419 -13.00 -7.52 -1.24
C LYS A 419 -11.60 -7.95 -1.62
N VAL A 420 -11.45 -8.42 -2.87
CA VAL A 420 -10.15 -8.61 -3.53
C VAL A 420 -10.26 -7.95 -4.89
N GLY A 421 -9.45 -6.91 -5.14
CA GLY A 421 -9.65 -6.08 -6.33
C GLY A 421 -11.05 -5.46 -6.37
N GLY A 422 -11.74 -5.65 -7.49
CA GLY A 422 -13.14 -5.26 -7.68
C GLY A 422 -14.17 -6.27 -7.20
N SER A 423 -13.78 -7.52 -6.91
CA SER A 423 -14.71 -8.61 -6.55
C SER A 423 -15.08 -8.59 -5.07
N CYS A 424 -16.33 -8.89 -4.74
CA CYS A 424 -16.91 -8.88 -3.40
C CYS A 424 -17.31 -10.29 -2.96
N SER A 425 -17.01 -10.63 -1.72
CA SER A 425 -17.51 -11.80 -1.01
C SER A 425 -18.24 -11.37 0.26
N TRP A 426 -19.36 -12.02 0.57
CA TRP A 426 -20.22 -11.65 1.67
C TRP A 426 -20.35 -12.79 2.67
N LEU A 427 -20.09 -12.51 3.96
CA LEU A 427 -20.31 -13.43 5.07
C LEU A 427 -21.46 -12.89 5.94
N TYR A 428 -22.55 -13.60 6.06
CA TYR A 428 -23.58 -13.32 7.06
C TYR A 428 -23.49 -14.34 8.19
N ALA A 429 -23.49 -13.86 9.43
CA ALA A 429 -23.41 -14.69 10.62
C ALA A 429 -24.53 -14.35 11.62
N ASP A 430 -25.20 -15.39 12.11
CA ASP A 430 -26.13 -15.31 13.25
C ASP A 430 -25.40 -15.76 14.53
N PRO A 431 -25.25 -14.88 15.52
CA PRO A 431 -24.49 -15.19 16.74
C PRO A 431 -25.26 -16.11 17.71
N VAL A 432 -26.59 -16.15 17.64
CA VAL A 432 -27.44 -16.92 18.55
C VAL A 432 -27.41 -18.41 18.20
N THR A 433 -27.64 -18.72 16.94
CA THR A 433 -27.60 -20.11 16.44
C THR A 433 -26.21 -20.57 16.03
N LYS A 434 -25.24 -19.67 16.01
CA LYS A 434 -23.86 -19.93 15.54
C LYS A 434 -23.82 -20.46 14.10
N THR A 435 -24.72 -19.97 13.23
CA THR A 435 -24.79 -20.34 11.82
C THR A 435 -24.30 -19.22 10.93
N ALA A 436 -23.71 -19.56 9.78
CA ALA A 436 -23.24 -18.61 8.81
C ALA A 436 -23.48 -19.07 7.37
N VAL A 437 -23.56 -18.13 6.45
CA VAL A 437 -23.53 -18.35 5.00
C VAL A 437 -22.48 -17.45 4.36
N ILE A 438 -21.81 -17.96 3.31
CA ILE A 438 -20.86 -17.19 2.51
C ILE A 438 -21.37 -17.14 1.08
N ILE A 439 -21.38 -15.95 0.50
CA ILE A 439 -21.88 -15.68 -0.85
C ILE A 439 -20.72 -15.13 -1.69
N ASP A 440 -20.55 -15.64 -2.89
CA ASP A 440 -19.48 -15.37 -3.83
C ASP A 440 -18.08 -15.47 -3.17
N PRO A 441 -17.72 -16.63 -2.58
CA PRO A 441 -16.45 -16.79 -1.92
C PRO A 441 -15.27 -16.74 -2.90
N LEU A 442 -14.29 -15.87 -2.61
CA LEU A 442 -13.08 -15.73 -3.41
C LEU A 442 -11.98 -16.68 -2.93
N PRO A 443 -11.21 -17.32 -3.82
CA PRO A 443 -10.14 -18.26 -3.46
C PRO A 443 -9.10 -17.67 -2.52
N GLU A 444 -8.72 -16.40 -2.73
CA GLU A 444 -7.74 -15.65 -1.96
C GLU A 444 -8.18 -15.46 -0.49
N LEU A 445 -9.48 -15.46 -0.25
CA LEU A 445 -10.07 -15.28 1.08
C LEU A 445 -10.34 -16.61 1.79
N SER A 446 -10.17 -17.76 1.14
CA SER A 446 -10.57 -19.08 1.68
C SER A 446 -9.95 -19.35 3.07
N ASN A 447 -8.65 -19.15 3.24
CA ASN A 447 -7.97 -19.35 4.52
C ASN A 447 -8.48 -18.38 5.60
N ARG A 448 -8.70 -17.12 5.24
CA ARG A 448 -9.22 -16.08 6.15
C ARG A 448 -10.64 -16.41 6.61
N LEU A 449 -11.51 -16.82 5.70
CA LEU A 449 -12.89 -17.22 6.01
C LEU A 449 -12.92 -18.47 6.89
N LEU A 450 -12.08 -19.48 6.62
CA LEU A 450 -11.92 -20.66 7.45
C LEU A 450 -11.46 -20.30 8.87
N THR A 451 -10.49 -19.42 9.00
CA THR A 451 -9.98 -18.93 10.30
C THR A 451 -11.11 -18.25 11.10
N ILE A 452 -11.92 -17.40 10.44
CA ILE A 452 -13.05 -16.71 11.07
C ILE A 452 -14.10 -17.71 11.52
N LEU A 453 -14.51 -18.66 10.68
CA LEU A 453 -15.49 -19.68 11.02
C LEU A 453 -15.06 -20.52 12.24
N GLN A 454 -13.82 -20.98 12.27
CA GLN A 454 -13.25 -21.75 13.37
C GLN A 454 -13.14 -20.92 14.65
N CYS A 455 -12.58 -19.73 14.58
CA CYS A 455 -12.39 -18.83 15.71
C CYS A 455 -13.73 -18.46 16.34
N GLN A 456 -14.73 -18.08 15.54
CA GLN A 456 -16.07 -17.71 15.98
C GLN A 456 -16.98 -18.91 16.30
N GLN A 457 -16.50 -20.14 16.06
CA GLN A 457 -17.29 -21.38 16.24
C GLN A 457 -18.59 -21.36 15.43
N LEU A 458 -18.52 -20.82 14.21
CA LEU A 458 -19.67 -20.74 13.32
C LEU A 458 -19.79 -22.00 12.48
N GLN A 459 -21.01 -22.55 12.42
CA GLN A 459 -21.38 -23.63 11.50
C GLN A 459 -21.70 -22.99 10.13
N LEU A 460 -20.96 -23.34 9.11
CA LEU A 460 -21.26 -22.92 7.75
C LEU A 460 -22.49 -23.71 7.27
N VAL A 461 -23.60 -23.02 6.92
CA VAL A 461 -24.80 -23.62 6.36
C VAL A 461 -24.65 -23.83 4.85
N ALA A 462 -24.11 -22.86 4.15
CA ALA A 462 -23.84 -22.94 2.71
C ALA A 462 -22.74 -21.96 2.29
N ALA A 463 -22.03 -22.31 1.20
CA ALA A 463 -21.16 -21.43 0.43
C ALA A 463 -21.71 -21.40 -1.00
N ILE A 464 -22.17 -20.23 -1.47
CA ILE A 464 -23.03 -20.11 -2.65
C ILE A 464 -22.43 -19.08 -3.62
N ASP A 465 -22.34 -19.43 -4.88
CA ASP A 465 -22.04 -18.49 -5.97
C ASP A 465 -23.36 -17.94 -6.52
N THR A 466 -23.44 -16.64 -6.80
CA THR A 466 -24.62 -16.03 -7.40
C THR A 466 -24.76 -16.37 -8.88
N HIS A 467 -23.67 -16.73 -9.55
CA HIS A 467 -23.62 -17.14 -10.95
C HIS A 467 -22.30 -17.87 -11.26
N GLY A 468 -22.17 -18.45 -12.43
CA GLY A 468 -20.91 -18.98 -12.93
C GLY A 468 -19.97 -17.85 -13.32
N HIS A 469 -19.00 -17.54 -12.46
CA HIS A 469 -18.04 -16.48 -12.68
C HIS A 469 -17.10 -16.78 -13.85
N ALA A 470 -16.99 -15.85 -14.80
CA ALA A 470 -16.08 -15.96 -15.93
C ALA A 470 -14.73 -15.24 -15.71
N ASP A 471 -14.69 -14.32 -14.77
CA ASP A 471 -13.59 -13.41 -14.45
C ASP A 471 -12.69 -13.94 -13.32
N HIS A 472 -13.22 -14.78 -12.41
CA HIS A 472 -12.45 -15.39 -11.32
C HIS A 472 -12.93 -16.80 -10.99
N GLN A 473 -12.11 -17.56 -10.25
CA GLN A 473 -12.49 -18.88 -9.73
C GLN A 473 -13.25 -18.71 -8.41
N SER A 474 -14.18 -19.65 -8.15
CA SER A 474 -14.88 -19.68 -6.86
C SER A 474 -14.05 -20.36 -5.76
N GLY A 475 -13.99 -19.75 -4.57
CA GLY A 475 -13.44 -20.36 -3.35
C GLY A 475 -14.34 -21.39 -2.68
N ARG A 476 -15.57 -21.59 -3.19
CA ARG A 476 -16.61 -22.44 -2.61
C ARG A 476 -16.17 -23.87 -2.32
N ILE A 477 -15.46 -24.47 -3.28
CA ILE A 477 -15.03 -25.88 -3.16
C ILE A 477 -14.11 -26.08 -1.93
N ALA A 478 -13.21 -25.15 -1.68
CA ALA A 478 -12.30 -25.22 -0.53
C ALA A 478 -13.05 -25.11 0.80
N LEU A 479 -14.02 -24.19 0.88
CA LEU A 479 -14.86 -23.98 2.06
C LEU A 479 -15.79 -25.18 2.30
N ALA A 480 -16.44 -25.70 1.25
CA ALA A 480 -17.33 -26.85 1.33
C ALA A 480 -16.58 -28.09 1.83
N LYS A 481 -15.39 -28.36 1.31
CA LYS A 481 -14.56 -29.49 1.73
C LYS A 481 -14.14 -29.41 3.22
N ALA A 482 -13.97 -28.21 3.74
CA ALA A 482 -13.53 -28.02 5.12
C ALA A 482 -14.68 -28.02 6.16
N HIS A 483 -15.89 -27.59 5.78
CA HIS A 483 -16.98 -27.31 6.73
C HIS A 483 -18.35 -27.88 6.34
N LEU A 484 -18.56 -28.40 5.12
CA LEU A 484 -19.83 -28.89 4.64
C LEU A 484 -19.74 -30.41 4.35
N ASP A 485 -19.39 -31.22 5.38
CA ASP A 485 -19.30 -32.68 5.27
C ASP A 485 -20.61 -33.26 4.71
N ASN A 486 -20.52 -33.85 3.48
CA ASN A 486 -21.58 -34.58 2.80
C ASN A 486 -22.89 -33.82 2.47
N GLN A 487 -22.92 -32.50 2.49
CA GLN A 487 -24.07 -31.76 1.94
C GLN A 487 -24.11 -31.90 0.41
N HIS A 488 -25.20 -32.48 -0.09
CA HIS A 488 -25.49 -32.41 -1.51
C HIS A 488 -25.95 -31.02 -1.87
N ALA A 489 -25.20 -30.37 -2.76
CA ALA A 489 -25.51 -29.02 -3.27
C ALA A 489 -25.50 -29.04 -4.80
N ASP A 490 -26.19 -28.08 -5.42
CA ASP A 490 -26.11 -27.87 -6.86
C ASP A 490 -24.75 -27.25 -7.25
N TYR A 491 -24.58 -26.99 -8.53
CA TYR A 491 -23.30 -26.45 -9.06
C TYR A 491 -22.98 -25.01 -8.63
N LEU A 492 -23.95 -24.24 -8.11
CA LEU A 492 -23.74 -22.94 -7.48
C LEU A 492 -23.53 -23.04 -5.97
N GLY A 493 -23.63 -24.24 -5.38
CA GLY A 493 -23.48 -24.45 -3.93
C GLY A 493 -24.77 -24.31 -3.15
N TRP A 494 -25.91 -24.21 -3.80
CA TRP A 494 -27.22 -24.20 -3.12
C TRP A 494 -27.54 -25.59 -2.61
N PRO A 495 -27.89 -25.78 -1.31
CA PRO A 495 -28.23 -27.08 -0.74
C PRO A 495 -29.46 -27.71 -1.42
N VAL A 496 -29.44 -29.05 -1.59
CA VAL A 496 -30.56 -29.76 -2.18
C VAL A 496 -31.73 -29.84 -1.18
N GLU A 497 -31.45 -30.00 0.11
CA GLU A 497 -32.46 -29.99 1.17
C GLU A 497 -32.78 -28.54 1.56
N THR A 498 -33.96 -28.07 1.17
CA THR A 498 -34.41 -26.69 1.38
C THR A 498 -35.85 -26.65 1.86
N THR A 499 -36.24 -25.54 2.48
CA THR A 499 -37.65 -25.24 2.83
C THR A 499 -38.28 -24.44 1.69
N GLU A 500 -39.56 -24.69 1.39
CA GLU A 500 -40.32 -23.80 0.51
C GLU A 500 -40.96 -22.66 1.30
N VAL A 501 -40.84 -21.44 0.78
CA VAL A 501 -41.50 -20.24 1.32
C VAL A 501 -42.33 -19.56 0.23
N GLU A 502 -43.43 -18.91 0.64
CA GLU A 502 -44.32 -18.20 -0.29
C GLU A 502 -44.12 -16.68 -0.16
N ILE A 503 -43.84 -16.02 -1.27
CA ILE A 503 -43.72 -14.57 -1.37
C ILE A 503 -44.55 -14.10 -2.57
N ALA A 504 -45.49 -13.19 -2.34
CA ALA A 504 -46.37 -12.65 -3.39
C ALA A 504 -47.07 -13.76 -4.24
N GLN A 505 -47.58 -14.80 -3.59
CA GLN A 505 -48.24 -15.95 -4.20
C GLN A 505 -47.34 -16.83 -5.09
N ARG A 506 -46.04 -16.72 -4.94
CA ARG A 506 -45.03 -17.56 -5.62
C ARG A 506 -44.24 -18.36 -4.59
N ARG A 507 -43.87 -19.58 -4.92
CA ARG A 507 -43.04 -20.44 -4.08
C ARG A 507 -41.56 -20.32 -4.45
N PHE A 508 -40.75 -20.24 -3.43
CA PHE A 508 -39.30 -20.13 -3.57
C PHE A 508 -38.60 -21.09 -2.60
N ALA A 509 -37.45 -21.61 -3.03
CA ALA A 509 -36.58 -22.38 -2.16
C ALA A 509 -35.88 -21.42 -1.16
N ALA A 510 -35.78 -21.82 0.09
CA ALA A 510 -35.16 -21.06 1.16
C ALA A 510 -34.33 -21.94 2.08
N ILE A 511 -33.25 -21.39 2.64
CA ILE A 511 -32.45 -21.96 3.72
C ILE A 511 -32.58 -21.11 4.99
N SER A 512 -32.56 -21.76 6.15
CA SER A 512 -32.72 -21.11 7.45
C SER A 512 -31.33 -20.72 8.01
N ILE A 513 -31.16 -19.46 8.43
CA ILE A 513 -29.94 -18.94 9.08
C ILE A 513 -30.43 -18.13 10.29
N GLY A 514 -30.34 -18.71 11.47
CA GLY A 514 -30.89 -18.09 12.66
C GLY A 514 -32.37 -17.74 12.53
N ASP A 515 -32.68 -16.47 12.79
CA ASP A 515 -34.01 -15.86 12.65
C ASP A 515 -34.34 -15.39 11.23
N LYS A 516 -33.50 -15.68 10.24
CA LYS A 516 -33.65 -15.27 8.84
C LYS A 516 -33.85 -16.46 7.91
N TYR A 517 -34.54 -16.19 6.78
CA TYR A 517 -34.49 -17.02 5.59
C TYR A 517 -33.60 -16.38 4.52
N LEU A 518 -32.72 -17.18 3.90
CA LEU A 518 -32.09 -16.85 2.64
C LEU A 518 -32.88 -17.48 1.51
N VAL A 519 -33.53 -16.67 0.70
CA VAL A 519 -34.47 -17.09 -0.36
C VAL A 519 -33.77 -16.99 -1.71
N ARG A 520 -33.84 -18.07 -2.51
CA ARG A 520 -33.28 -18.14 -3.85
C ARG A 520 -34.27 -17.65 -4.90
N ILE A 521 -33.88 -16.70 -5.74
CA ILE A 521 -34.66 -16.15 -6.83
C ILE A 521 -33.84 -16.27 -8.12
N ALA A 522 -34.39 -16.91 -9.16
CA ALA A 522 -33.75 -16.94 -10.47
C ALA A 522 -33.79 -15.54 -11.09
N THR A 523 -32.63 -15.02 -11.47
CA THR A 523 -32.46 -13.70 -12.10
C THR A 523 -31.50 -13.78 -13.29
N PRO A 524 -31.83 -14.61 -14.32
CA PRO A 524 -30.99 -14.77 -15.48
C PRO A 524 -30.87 -13.48 -16.28
N GLY A 525 -29.75 -13.35 -17.01
CA GLY A 525 -29.52 -12.21 -17.88
C GLY A 525 -28.05 -11.86 -18.05
N HIS A 526 -27.32 -11.66 -16.96
CA HIS A 526 -25.86 -11.58 -17.00
C HIS A 526 -25.26 -12.92 -17.42
N THR A 527 -25.69 -13.98 -16.78
CA THR A 527 -25.53 -15.37 -17.21
C THR A 527 -26.89 -16.08 -17.13
N GLU A 528 -27.03 -17.22 -17.80
CA GLU A 528 -28.27 -18.04 -17.78
C GLU A 528 -28.58 -18.61 -16.38
N ASP A 529 -27.54 -18.81 -15.57
CA ASP A 529 -27.62 -19.43 -14.24
C ASP A 529 -27.67 -18.41 -13.09
N SER A 530 -27.67 -17.10 -13.41
CA SER A 530 -27.67 -16.04 -12.40
C SER A 530 -28.87 -16.16 -11.45
N ILE A 531 -28.57 -16.04 -10.15
CA ILE A 531 -29.55 -15.99 -9.08
C ILE A 531 -29.33 -14.75 -8.20
N SER A 532 -30.41 -14.26 -7.62
CA SER A 532 -30.37 -13.31 -6.51
C SER A 532 -30.78 -14.03 -5.22
N LEU A 533 -30.09 -13.70 -4.13
CA LEU A 533 -30.38 -14.28 -2.82
C LEU A 533 -30.93 -13.19 -1.90
N VAL A 534 -32.13 -13.40 -1.38
CA VAL A 534 -32.83 -12.43 -0.51
C VAL A 534 -32.78 -12.90 0.92
N LEU A 535 -32.12 -12.17 1.80
CA LEU A 535 -32.13 -12.41 3.25
C LEU A 535 -33.23 -11.59 3.88
N CYS A 536 -34.21 -12.28 4.48
CA CYS A 536 -35.41 -11.67 5.07
C CYS A 536 -35.76 -12.25 6.44
N ASP A 537 -36.55 -11.50 7.20
CA ASP A 537 -37.04 -11.92 8.53
C ASP A 537 -37.99 -13.10 8.42
N LYS A 538 -37.72 -14.12 9.22
CA LYS A 538 -38.46 -15.38 9.20
C LYS A 538 -39.89 -15.24 9.72
N ASP A 539 -40.09 -14.60 10.86
CA ASP A 539 -41.38 -14.47 11.52
C ASP A 539 -42.29 -13.53 10.72
N LYS A 540 -41.74 -12.45 10.17
CA LYS A 540 -42.48 -11.54 9.30
C LYS A 540 -42.91 -12.24 8.01
N LEU A 541 -42.03 -13.02 7.38
CA LEU A 541 -42.36 -13.76 6.19
C LEU A 541 -43.50 -14.80 6.46
N LEU A 542 -43.41 -15.52 7.56
CA LEU A 542 -44.45 -16.49 7.97
C LEU A 542 -45.79 -15.80 8.30
N SER A 543 -45.80 -14.54 8.71
CA SER A 543 -46.97 -13.71 8.91
C SER A 543 -47.50 -13.04 7.63
N GLY A 544 -46.88 -13.29 6.49
CA GLY A 544 -47.26 -12.76 5.17
C GLY A 544 -46.65 -11.39 4.80
N ALA A 545 -45.70 -10.89 5.59
CA ALA A 545 -45.00 -9.65 5.33
C ALA A 545 -43.51 -9.92 4.94
N LEU A 546 -43.06 -9.36 3.83
CA LEU A 546 -41.66 -9.46 3.42
C LEU A 546 -40.86 -8.30 4.00
N ASP A 547 -39.95 -8.62 4.94
CA ASP A 547 -38.98 -7.66 5.49
C ASP A 547 -37.56 -8.06 5.08
N VAL A 548 -37.03 -7.34 4.07
CA VAL A 548 -35.76 -7.65 3.43
C VAL A 548 -34.62 -6.93 4.14
N SER A 549 -33.64 -7.70 4.61
CA SER A 549 -32.38 -7.15 5.15
C SER A 549 -31.38 -6.86 4.04
N TYR A 550 -31.12 -7.86 3.17
CA TYR A 550 -30.12 -7.75 2.09
C TYR A 550 -30.59 -8.53 0.86
N VAL A 551 -30.16 -8.05 -0.32
CA VAL A 551 -30.33 -8.72 -1.59
C VAL A 551 -28.94 -8.90 -2.24
N PHE A 552 -28.43 -10.09 -2.28
CA PHE A 552 -27.19 -10.42 -2.99
C PHE A 552 -27.58 -10.65 -4.45
N CYS A 553 -27.35 -9.63 -5.26
CA CYS A 553 -27.90 -9.56 -6.62
C CYS A 553 -26.90 -10.02 -7.70
N GLY A 554 -25.74 -10.57 -7.32
CA GLY A 554 -24.72 -10.92 -8.29
C GLY A 554 -24.33 -9.74 -9.14
N ASP A 555 -24.20 -9.96 -10.44
CA ASP A 555 -23.94 -8.94 -11.43
C ASP A 555 -25.21 -8.45 -12.17
N LEU A 556 -26.39 -8.68 -11.60
CA LEU A 556 -27.62 -8.12 -12.17
C LEU A 556 -27.62 -6.58 -12.08
N VAL A 557 -27.29 -6.05 -10.89
CA VAL A 557 -27.15 -4.60 -10.63
C VAL A 557 -25.81 -4.34 -9.99
N LEU A 558 -25.01 -3.49 -10.61
CA LEU A 558 -23.71 -3.04 -10.14
C LEU A 558 -23.77 -1.56 -9.73
N MET A 559 -22.75 -1.06 -9.06
CA MET A 559 -22.64 0.34 -8.68
C MET A 559 -22.49 1.25 -9.91
N GLY A 560 -23.56 1.97 -10.26
CA GLY A 560 -23.60 2.85 -11.45
C GLY A 560 -23.69 2.13 -12.78
N SER A 561 -23.94 0.80 -12.80
CA SER A 561 -24.06 0.02 -14.02
C SER A 561 -24.99 -1.20 -13.87
N LEU A 562 -25.24 -1.88 -14.97
CA LEU A 562 -25.84 -3.21 -15.01
C LEU A 562 -24.81 -4.21 -15.52
N GLY A 563 -24.87 -5.44 -15.08
CA GLY A 563 -24.01 -6.51 -15.57
C GLY A 563 -24.01 -6.60 -17.09
N ARG A 564 -22.89 -6.92 -17.69
CA ARG A 564 -22.75 -7.05 -19.15
C ARG A 564 -23.56 -8.23 -19.66
N THR A 565 -24.02 -8.11 -20.92
CA THR A 565 -24.83 -9.14 -21.57
C THR A 565 -24.25 -9.61 -22.90
N ASN A 566 -22.94 -9.56 -23.05
CA ASN A 566 -22.20 -9.94 -24.25
C ASN A 566 -21.39 -11.25 -24.10
N PHE A 567 -21.65 -12.04 -23.05
CA PHE A 567 -21.16 -13.42 -22.94
C PHE A 567 -22.03 -14.39 -23.75
N SER A 568 -21.51 -15.58 -24.04
CA SER A 568 -22.26 -16.63 -24.74
C SER A 568 -23.49 -17.15 -23.97
N THR A 569 -23.50 -16.99 -22.65
CA THR A 569 -24.57 -17.42 -21.73
C THR A 569 -25.47 -16.27 -21.29
N SER A 570 -25.25 -15.05 -21.80
CA SER A 570 -26.02 -13.86 -21.44
C SER A 570 -27.28 -13.70 -22.29
N ASP A 571 -28.32 -13.08 -21.71
CA ASP A 571 -29.57 -12.70 -22.41
C ASP A 571 -30.12 -11.37 -21.85
N ALA A 572 -30.00 -10.32 -22.63
CA ALA A 572 -30.50 -9.00 -22.26
C ALA A 572 -32.03 -8.94 -22.06
N LYS A 573 -32.83 -9.79 -22.73
CA LYS A 573 -34.28 -9.88 -22.52
C LYS A 573 -34.59 -10.45 -21.15
N GLN A 574 -33.90 -11.51 -20.76
CA GLN A 574 -34.03 -12.11 -19.44
C GLN A 574 -33.57 -11.12 -18.35
N MET A 575 -32.49 -10.36 -18.59
CA MET A 575 -32.04 -9.32 -17.66
C MET A 575 -33.13 -8.27 -17.41
N TYR A 576 -33.80 -7.79 -18.46
CA TYR A 576 -34.93 -6.85 -18.33
C TYR A 576 -36.02 -7.39 -17.40
N GLN A 577 -36.45 -8.65 -17.63
CA GLN A 577 -37.47 -9.31 -16.82
C GLN A 577 -37.02 -9.53 -15.37
N SER A 578 -35.77 -9.91 -15.19
CA SER A 578 -35.14 -10.12 -13.88
C SER A 578 -35.11 -8.83 -13.05
N LEU A 579 -34.71 -7.71 -13.67
CA LEU A 579 -34.70 -6.39 -13.04
C LEU A 579 -36.08 -5.98 -12.54
N GLN A 580 -37.10 -6.09 -13.39
CA GLN A 580 -38.50 -5.75 -13.02
C GLN A 580 -39.02 -6.66 -11.93
N SER A 581 -38.84 -7.98 -12.07
CA SER A 581 -39.36 -8.97 -11.13
C SER A 581 -38.71 -8.81 -9.76
N LEU A 582 -37.38 -8.64 -9.71
CA LEU A 582 -36.67 -8.47 -8.45
C LEU A 582 -37.07 -7.15 -7.76
N ALA A 583 -37.11 -6.02 -8.49
CA ALA A 583 -37.50 -4.73 -7.93
C ALA A 583 -38.93 -4.71 -7.37
N GLN A 584 -39.87 -5.35 -8.06
CA GLN A 584 -41.26 -5.53 -7.57
C GLN A 584 -41.35 -6.37 -6.31
N LEU A 585 -40.48 -7.40 -6.19
CA LEU A 585 -40.48 -8.30 -5.05
C LEU A 585 -39.89 -7.67 -3.80
N VAL A 586 -38.74 -7.03 -3.93
CA VAL A 586 -37.94 -6.55 -2.78
C VAL A 586 -38.14 -5.05 -2.47
N GLY A 587 -38.74 -4.29 -3.39
CA GLY A 587 -38.93 -2.84 -3.25
C GLY A 587 -37.69 -2.02 -3.57
N ASP A 588 -37.85 -0.69 -3.67
CA ASP A 588 -36.83 0.24 -4.13
C ASP A 588 -35.76 0.61 -3.08
N GLN A 589 -36.06 0.38 -1.79
CA GLN A 589 -35.18 0.73 -0.66
C GLN A 589 -34.30 -0.44 -0.15
N SER A 590 -34.56 -1.69 -0.58
CA SER A 590 -33.80 -2.86 -0.15
C SER A 590 -32.34 -2.75 -0.56
N LEU A 591 -31.41 -3.10 0.34
CA LEU A 591 -29.97 -3.01 0.10
C LEU A 591 -29.51 -4.10 -0.88
N LEU A 592 -28.99 -3.68 -2.00
CA LEU A 592 -28.43 -4.53 -3.05
C LEU A 592 -26.92 -4.71 -2.82
N CYS A 593 -26.49 -5.96 -2.63
CA CYS A 593 -25.12 -6.38 -2.39
C CYS A 593 -24.59 -7.09 -3.65
N PRO A 594 -23.88 -6.39 -4.56
CA PRO A 594 -23.40 -6.98 -5.81
C PRO A 594 -22.13 -7.81 -5.60
N SER A 595 -21.79 -8.64 -6.61
CA SER A 595 -20.54 -9.41 -6.64
C SER A 595 -19.33 -8.55 -7.00
N HIS A 596 -19.53 -7.36 -7.58
CA HIS A 596 -18.45 -6.44 -7.94
C HIS A 596 -18.71 -5.00 -7.46
N ASP A 597 -17.65 -4.36 -6.94
CA ASP A 597 -17.62 -2.96 -6.53
C ASP A 597 -16.26 -2.34 -6.86
N TYR A 598 -16.12 -1.83 -8.07
CA TYR A 598 -14.86 -1.25 -8.58
C TYR A 598 -14.54 0.14 -8.00
N HIS A 599 -15.52 0.81 -7.36
CA HIS A 599 -15.40 2.20 -6.90
C HIS A 599 -15.44 2.38 -5.39
N ASN A 600 -15.45 1.28 -4.62
CA ASN A 600 -15.59 1.28 -3.15
C ASN A 600 -16.86 2.01 -2.68
N GLU A 601 -17.99 1.68 -3.27
CA GLU A 601 -19.30 2.23 -2.94
C GLU A 601 -20.13 1.34 -1.99
N PHE A 602 -19.66 0.13 -1.67
CA PHE A 602 -20.12 -0.88 -0.72
C PHE A 602 -21.45 -1.53 -1.08
N VAL A 603 -22.55 -0.78 -1.06
CA VAL A 603 -23.92 -1.27 -1.21
C VAL A 603 -24.76 -0.18 -1.85
N THR A 604 -25.84 -0.59 -2.52
CA THR A 604 -26.77 0.33 -3.15
C THR A 604 -28.24 -0.08 -2.92
N ASN A 605 -29.19 0.58 -3.57
CA ASN A 605 -30.58 0.15 -3.70
C ASN A 605 -31.15 0.63 -5.05
N PHE A 606 -32.30 0.11 -5.45
CA PHE A 606 -32.91 0.48 -6.74
C PHE A 606 -33.17 1.98 -6.87
N LYS A 607 -33.59 2.65 -5.81
CA LYS A 607 -33.83 4.10 -5.81
C LYS A 607 -32.54 4.90 -6.06
N ALA A 608 -31.47 4.57 -5.39
CA ALA A 608 -30.18 5.24 -5.59
C ALA A 608 -29.62 4.99 -7.00
N GLU A 609 -29.70 3.74 -7.50
CA GLU A 609 -29.19 3.40 -8.83
C GLU A 609 -30.08 3.98 -9.94
N SER A 610 -31.39 4.06 -9.80
CA SER A 610 -32.28 4.71 -10.76
C SER A 610 -31.92 6.18 -10.99
N SER A 611 -31.44 6.87 -9.96
CA SER A 611 -31.00 8.26 -10.09
C SER A 611 -29.70 8.44 -10.89
N ARG A 612 -28.91 7.37 -11.04
CA ARG A 612 -27.58 7.37 -11.68
C ARG A 612 -27.56 6.67 -13.03
N ASN A 613 -28.41 5.66 -13.20
CA ASN A 613 -28.48 4.82 -14.38
C ASN A 613 -29.83 5.02 -15.07
N SER A 614 -29.83 5.80 -16.16
CA SER A 614 -31.06 6.13 -16.91
C SER A 614 -31.70 4.88 -17.50
N LEU A 615 -30.93 3.87 -17.94
CA LEU A 615 -31.46 2.64 -18.49
C LEU A 615 -32.22 1.83 -17.42
N LEU A 616 -31.64 1.70 -16.21
CA LEU A 616 -32.32 1.08 -15.09
C LEU A 616 -33.59 1.83 -14.70
N ASN A 617 -33.50 3.17 -14.61
CA ASN A 617 -34.66 4.01 -14.31
C ASN A 617 -35.81 3.79 -15.30
N ASP A 618 -35.49 3.74 -16.60
CA ASP A 618 -36.48 3.55 -17.67
C ASP A 618 -37.13 2.14 -17.60
N VAL A 619 -36.34 1.09 -17.22
CA VAL A 619 -36.86 -0.25 -17.00
C VAL A 619 -37.84 -0.29 -15.82
N LEU A 620 -37.46 0.30 -14.69
CA LEU A 620 -38.27 0.27 -13.48
C LEU A 620 -39.57 1.07 -13.58
N ASN A 621 -39.55 2.14 -14.36
CA ASN A 621 -40.73 2.99 -14.62
C ASN A 621 -41.55 2.54 -15.85
N GLY A 622 -41.14 1.46 -16.56
CA GLY A 622 -41.81 0.99 -17.76
C GLY A 622 -41.71 1.95 -18.96
N ALA A 623 -40.71 2.82 -18.96
CA ALA A 623 -40.49 3.84 -20.01
C ALA A 623 -39.83 3.28 -21.29
N VAL A 624 -39.27 2.06 -21.23
CA VAL A 624 -38.67 1.34 -22.35
C VAL A 624 -39.31 -0.05 -22.54
N THR A 625 -39.43 -0.47 -23.79
CA THR A 625 -39.84 -1.84 -24.12
C THR A 625 -38.62 -2.78 -23.99
N VAL A 626 -38.86 -4.10 -24.00
CA VAL A 626 -37.79 -5.11 -23.97
C VAL A 626 -36.82 -4.92 -25.14
N GLU A 627 -37.34 -4.64 -26.34
CA GLU A 627 -36.53 -4.46 -27.56
C GLU A 627 -35.64 -3.22 -27.45
N GLN A 628 -36.17 -2.12 -26.96
CA GLN A 628 -35.42 -0.88 -26.74
C GLN A 628 -34.35 -1.05 -25.65
N PHE A 629 -34.64 -1.81 -24.61
CA PHE A 629 -33.66 -2.15 -23.59
C PHE A 629 -32.51 -2.96 -24.18
N VAL A 630 -32.81 -4.00 -24.95
CA VAL A 630 -31.81 -4.87 -25.61
C VAL A 630 -30.89 -4.04 -26.52
N GLU A 631 -31.46 -3.17 -27.34
CA GLU A 631 -30.69 -2.32 -28.25
C GLU A 631 -29.73 -1.40 -27.49
N ARG A 632 -30.22 -0.69 -26.46
CA ARG A 632 -29.42 0.20 -25.63
C ARG A 632 -28.36 -0.56 -24.83
N LYS A 633 -28.70 -1.74 -24.31
CA LYS A 633 -27.75 -2.58 -23.53
C LYS A 633 -26.61 -3.10 -24.40
N VAL A 634 -26.90 -3.58 -25.60
CA VAL A 634 -25.89 -4.02 -26.56
C VAL A 634 -24.94 -2.88 -26.92
N GLU A 635 -25.44 -1.67 -27.08
CA GLU A 635 -24.59 -0.51 -27.40
C GLU A 635 -23.68 -0.12 -26.21
N LEU A 636 -24.19 -0.18 -24.99
CA LEU A 636 -23.41 0.06 -23.79
C LEU A 636 -22.30 -0.98 -23.61
N ASP A 637 -22.59 -2.26 -23.86
CA ASP A 637 -21.64 -3.36 -23.66
C ASP A 637 -20.50 -3.37 -24.70
N LYS A 638 -20.67 -2.74 -25.89
CA LYS A 638 -19.60 -2.55 -26.87
C LYS A 638 -18.47 -1.64 -26.38
N ASN A 639 -18.75 -0.76 -25.44
CA ASN A 639 -17.78 0.19 -24.90
C ASN A 639 -16.97 -0.36 -23.73
N ILE A 640 -17.19 -1.62 -23.33
CA ILE A 640 -16.41 -2.28 -22.28
C ILE A 640 -15.08 -2.74 -22.92
N ASN A 641 -13.97 -2.15 -22.46
CA ASN A 641 -12.64 -2.37 -23.04
C ASN A 641 -11.93 -3.50 -22.31
N ASP A 642 -11.96 -4.71 -22.86
CA ASP A 642 -11.25 -5.90 -22.34
C ASP A 642 -9.73 -5.88 -22.68
N GLN A 643 -9.20 -4.79 -23.27
CA GLN A 643 -7.85 -4.76 -23.85
C GLN A 643 -6.74 -4.37 -22.85
N THR A 644 -7.04 -4.03 -21.60
CA THR A 644 -6.00 -3.59 -20.66
C THR A 644 -5.39 -4.70 -19.79
N GLY A 645 -5.84 -5.96 -19.92
CA GLY A 645 -5.17 -7.12 -19.31
C GLY A 645 -5.17 -7.20 -17.78
N GLU A 646 -5.83 -6.31 -17.06
CA GLU A 646 -5.72 -6.22 -15.63
C GLU A 646 -6.98 -6.61 -14.85
N GLU A 647 -8.19 -6.48 -15.37
CA GLU A 647 -9.45 -7.01 -14.78
C GLU A 647 -10.58 -7.02 -15.82
N ILE A 648 -11.38 -8.08 -15.85
CA ILE A 648 -12.59 -8.13 -16.67
C ILE A 648 -13.66 -7.28 -15.99
N MET A 649 -14.05 -6.17 -16.62
CA MET A 649 -15.13 -5.31 -16.12
C MET A 649 -16.48 -5.96 -16.40
N CYS A 650 -17.25 -6.25 -15.35
CA CYS A 650 -18.56 -6.91 -15.47
C CYS A 650 -19.71 -5.97 -15.88
N GLY A 651 -19.47 -4.68 -16.07
CA GLY A 651 -20.47 -3.72 -16.55
C GLY A 651 -19.89 -2.39 -17.02
N ALA A 652 -20.56 -1.74 -18.00
CA ALA A 652 -20.20 -0.41 -18.45
C ALA A 652 -20.70 0.65 -17.47
N PHE A 653 -19.80 1.43 -16.89
CA PHE A 653 -20.17 2.52 -15.99
C PHE A 653 -20.88 3.66 -16.76
N THR A 654 -22.14 3.92 -16.42
CA THR A 654 -22.96 4.99 -17.02
C THR A 654 -23.34 6.10 -16.02
N GLY A 655 -22.96 5.93 -14.75
CA GLY A 655 -23.38 6.80 -13.67
C GLY A 655 -22.63 8.14 -13.66
N SER A 656 -23.37 9.25 -13.65
CA SER A 656 -22.79 10.53 -13.27
C SER A 656 -22.59 10.58 -11.76
N CYS A 657 -21.33 10.71 -11.32
CA CYS A 657 -21.02 10.91 -9.91
C CYS A 657 -21.39 12.37 -9.52
N THR A 658 -22.63 12.64 -9.15
CA THR A 658 -22.97 13.89 -8.46
C THR A 658 -22.43 13.77 -7.04
N LYS A 659 -21.21 14.30 -6.82
CA LYS A 659 -20.64 14.43 -5.48
C LYS A 659 -21.54 15.39 -4.70
N LYS A 660 -22.35 14.88 -3.77
CA LYS A 660 -22.93 15.72 -2.73
C LYS A 660 -21.78 16.37 -1.96
N HIS A 661 -21.91 17.64 -1.62
CA HIS A 661 -20.88 18.34 -0.84
C HIS A 661 -20.87 17.73 0.57
N LEU A 662 -19.90 16.88 0.87
CA LEU A 662 -19.73 16.32 2.21
C LEU A 662 -19.21 17.41 3.16
N GLN A 663 -19.61 17.35 4.42
CA GLN A 663 -19.00 18.17 5.46
C GLN A 663 -17.63 17.56 5.81
N GLU A 664 -16.56 18.34 5.60
CA GLU A 664 -15.21 17.98 5.99
C GLU A 664 -14.82 18.78 7.23
N TYR A 665 -14.29 18.08 8.24
CA TYR A 665 -13.82 18.69 9.48
C TYR A 665 -12.31 18.49 9.61
N ASN A 666 -11.58 19.51 10.04
CA ASN A 666 -10.25 19.32 10.62
C ASN A 666 -10.37 19.02 12.12
N GLY A 667 -9.23 18.71 12.80
CA GLY A 667 -9.25 18.33 14.21
C GLY A 667 -9.80 19.40 15.15
N SER A 668 -9.55 20.68 14.88
CA SER A 668 -10.06 21.81 15.70
C SER A 668 -11.55 21.99 15.51
N GLU A 669 -12.02 21.99 14.25
CA GLU A 669 -13.43 22.12 13.90
C GLU A 669 -14.26 20.96 14.45
N LEU A 670 -13.71 19.73 14.43
CA LEU A 670 -14.35 18.57 15.06
C LEU A 670 -14.53 18.75 16.56
N LYS A 671 -13.47 19.15 17.29
CA LYS A 671 -13.53 19.41 18.72
C LYS A 671 -14.58 20.48 19.07
N GLU A 672 -14.62 21.59 18.31
CA GLU A 672 -15.63 22.62 18.50
C GLU A 672 -17.06 22.12 18.21
N LYS A 673 -17.22 21.30 17.19
CA LYS A 673 -18.53 20.72 16.84
C LYS A 673 -19.05 19.80 17.95
N LEU A 674 -18.20 18.90 18.45
CA LEU A 674 -18.58 17.97 19.53
C LEU A 674 -18.90 18.68 20.86
N GLN A 675 -18.24 19.81 21.13
CA GLN A 675 -18.54 20.61 22.31
C GLN A 675 -19.89 21.36 22.23
N ARG A 676 -20.31 21.74 21.01
CA ARG A 676 -21.55 22.49 20.78
C ARG A 676 -22.78 21.62 20.61
N ASP A 677 -22.60 20.39 20.15
CA ASP A 677 -23.68 19.52 19.74
C ASP A 677 -23.47 18.06 20.20
N SER A 678 -24.17 17.72 21.28
CA SER A 678 -24.10 16.37 21.87
C SER A 678 -24.91 15.30 21.12
N GLN A 679 -25.65 15.68 20.07
CA GLN A 679 -26.43 14.76 19.25
C GLN A 679 -25.61 14.14 18.12
N VAL A 680 -24.47 14.72 17.79
CA VAL A 680 -23.54 14.18 16.78
C VAL A 680 -22.99 12.84 17.24
N LYS A 681 -22.98 11.87 16.34
CA LYS A 681 -22.35 10.55 16.56
C LYS A 681 -20.98 10.50 15.89
N LEU A 682 -19.94 10.34 16.68
CA LEU A 682 -18.58 10.17 16.20
C LEU A 682 -18.26 8.69 16.04
N ILE A 683 -18.04 8.25 14.79
CA ILE A 683 -17.90 6.85 14.44
C ILE A 683 -16.50 6.55 13.92
N ASP A 684 -15.78 5.66 14.59
CA ASP A 684 -14.52 5.12 14.08
C ASP A 684 -14.80 3.97 13.10
N ILE A 685 -14.38 4.12 11.85
CA ILE A 685 -14.57 3.09 10.80
C ILE A 685 -13.32 2.26 10.54
N ARG A 686 -12.32 2.32 11.40
CA ARG A 686 -11.16 1.44 11.32
C ARG A 686 -11.54 0.01 11.70
N GLU A 687 -10.74 -0.95 11.24
CA GLU A 687 -10.99 -2.35 11.56
C GLU A 687 -10.83 -2.61 13.09
N PRO A 688 -11.47 -3.66 13.65
CA PRO A 688 -11.52 -3.88 15.10
C PRO A 688 -10.15 -3.96 15.76
N HIS A 689 -9.16 -4.55 15.07
CA HIS A 689 -7.79 -4.67 15.56
C HIS A 689 -7.06 -3.32 15.58
N GLU A 690 -7.34 -2.40 14.64
CA GLU A 690 -6.80 -1.04 14.66
C GLU A 690 -7.39 -0.24 15.83
N TYR A 691 -8.71 -0.38 16.04
CA TYR A 691 -9.43 0.29 17.13
C TYR A 691 -8.96 -0.22 18.51
N ALA A 692 -8.78 -1.53 18.65
CA ALA A 692 -8.32 -2.16 19.89
C ALA A 692 -6.92 -1.71 20.31
N LEU A 693 -6.02 -1.42 19.34
CA LEU A 693 -4.66 -0.96 19.61
C LEU A 693 -4.60 0.49 20.08
N ASN A 694 -5.44 1.34 19.51
CA ASN A 694 -5.44 2.76 19.85
C ASN A 694 -6.74 3.44 19.40
N HIS A 695 -7.53 3.95 20.37
CA HIS A 695 -8.73 4.74 20.09
C HIS A 695 -8.91 5.82 21.16
N ASP A 696 -9.69 6.84 20.83
CA ASP A 696 -10.09 7.89 21.77
C ASP A 696 -11.42 7.51 22.44
N GLN A 697 -11.62 7.95 23.67
CA GLN A 697 -12.88 7.75 24.42
C GLN A 697 -14.04 8.59 23.87
N GLU A 698 -13.76 9.56 23.01
CA GLU A 698 -14.76 10.41 22.35
C GLU A 698 -15.55 9.67 21.27
N PHE A 699 -15.10 8.50 20.81
CA PHE A 699 -15.87 7.71 19.84
C PHE A 699 -17.10 7.06 20.47
N ASP A 700 -18.26 7.29 19.85
CA ASP A 700 -19.51 6.64 20.28
C ASP A 700 -19.51 5.14 19.97
N MET A 701 -18.92 4.75 18.85
CA MET A 701 -18.81 3.36 18.43
C MET A 701 -17.71 3.12 17.38
N ASN A 702 -17.29 1.86 17.28
CA ASN A 702 -16.50 1.37 16.15
C ASN A 702 -17.40 0.64 15.16
N VAL A 703 -17.44 1.11 13.92
CA VAL A 703 -18.12 0.47 12.79
C VAL A 703 -17.09 0.16 11.73
N PRO A 704 -16.45 -1.01 11.73
CA PRO A 704 -15.44 -1.35 10.75
C PRO A 704 -15.94 -1.15 9.31
N LEU A 705 -15.08 -0.73 8.43
CA LEU A 705 -15.44 -0.49 7.03
C LEU A 705 -16.01 -1.75 6.37
N THR A 706 -15.51 -2.93 6.73
CA THR A 706 -16.02 -4.24 6.32
C THR A 706 -17.45 -4.52 6.79
N ARG A 707 -17.94 -3.79 7.79
CA ARG A 707 -19.31 -3.91 8.35
C ARG A 707 -20.19 -2.69 8.05
N LEU A 708 -19.75 -1.80 7.19
CA LEU A 708 -20.49 -0.58 6.86
C LEU A 708 -21.89 -0.90 6.30
N THR A 709 -22.02 -1.94 5.47
CA THR A 709 -23.32 -2.39 4.92
C THR A 709 -24.29 -2.82 6.01
N ASP A 710 -23.82 -3.53 7.03
CA ASP A 710 -24.63 -3.93 8.19
C ASP A 710 -25.10 -2.71 9.00
N PHE A 711 -24.20 -1.76 9.24
CA PHE A 711 -24.53 -0.49 9.90
C PHE A 711 -25.59 0.29 9.10
N ILE A 712 -25.44 0.39 7.78
CA ILE A 712 -26.42 1.05 6.92
C ILE A 712 -27.80 0.39 7.05
N CYS A 713 -27.86 -0.94 7.07
CA CYS A 713 -29.10 -1.68 7.26
C CYS A 713 -29.78 -1.33 8.60
N GLN A 714 -29.02 -1.33 9.69
CA GLN A 714 -29.52 -1.01 11.02
C GLN A 714 -29.99 0.46 11.16
N GLN A 715 -29.38 1.39 10.43
CA GLN A 715 -29.70 2.82 10.49
C GLN A 715 -30.70 3.30 9.43
N GLN A 716 -31.30 2.42 8.64
CA GLN A 716 -32.24 2.80 7.57
C GLN A 716 -33.42 3.67 8.05
N HIS A 717 -33.85 3.51 9.29
CA HIS A 717 -34.94 4.28 9.89
C HIS A 717 -34.48 5.57 10.58
N ASN A 718 -33.17 5.84 10.64
CA ASN A 718 -32.60 7.00 11.34
C ASN A 718 -31.63 7.80 10.47
N LYS A 719 -31.99 8.07 9.21
CA LYS A 719 -31.11 8.73 8.23
C LYS A 719 -30.88 10.21 8.51
N SER A 720 -31.64 10.83 9.40
CA SER A 720 -31.48 12.24 9.82
C SER A 720 -30.42 12.43 10.91
N GLN A 721 -29.95 11.34 11.55
CA GLN A 721 -28.91 11.41 12.57
C GLN A 721 -27.64 12.01 11.98
N GLU A 722 -27.04 12.98 12.65
CA GLU A 722 -25.74 13.54 12.26
C GLU A 722 -24.61 12.55 12.61
N LEU A 723 -23.84 12.16 11.58
CA LEU A 723 -22.76 11.19 11.68
C LEU A 723 -21.46 11.82 11.22
N ILE A 724 -20.41 11.72 12.02
CA ILE A 724 -19.05 12.08 11.60
C ILE A 724 -18.18 10.84 11.62
N LEU A 725 -17.67 10.47 10.44
CA LEU A 725 -16.87 9.27 10.26
C LEU A 725 -15.38 9.58 10.36
N VAL A 726 -14.66 8.73 11.06
CA VAL A 726 -13.22 8.85 11.26
C VAL A 726 -12.52 7.56 10.83
N CYS A 727 -11.45 7.69 10.07
CA CYS A 727 -10.52 6.58 9.81
C CYS A 727 -9.08 7.07 10.09
N ARG A 728 -8.09 6.26 9.76
CA ARG A 728 -6.69 6.61 10.01
C ARG A 728 -6.25 7.90 9.30
N SER A 729 -6.52 8.04 8.00
CA SER A 729 -5.97 9.10 7.13
C SER A 729 -7.02 10.00 6.47
N GLY A 730 -8.31 9.75 6.71
CA GLY A 730 -9.41 10.48 6.07
C GLY A 730 -9.92 9.83 4.77
N SER A 731 -9.15 8.96 4.10
CA SER A 731 -9.54 8.38 2.81
C SER A 731 -10.71 7.40 2.92
N ARG A 732 -10.63 6.43 3.84
CA ARG A 732 -11.71 5.44 4.09
C ARG A 732 -12.99 6.13 4.56
N SER A 733 -12.88 7.12 5.46
CA SER A 733 -14.04 7.86 6.00
C SER A 733 -14.71 8.73 4.95
N GLN A 734 -13.97 9.32 4.01
CA GLN A 734 -14.54 10.06 2.88
C GLN A 734 -15.38 9.15 1.97
N VAL A 735 -14.86 7.97 1.65
CA VAL A 735 -15.54 6.99 0.79
C VAL A 735 -16.82 6.48 1.48
N ALA A 736 -16.74 6.13 2.77
CA ALA A 736 -17.89 5.68 3.56
C ALA A 736 -18.96 6.78 3.69
N ALA A 737 -18.56 8.04 3.91
CA ALA A 737 -19.47 9.17 3.99
C ALA A 737 -20.21 9.41 2.64
N ASN A 738 -19.51 9.28 1.52
CA ASN A 738 -20.13 9.33 0.19
C ASN A 738 -21.18 8.21 -0.01
N ALA A 739 -20.88 6.99 0.43
CA ALA A 739 -21.81 5.86 0.34
C ALA A 739 -23.10 6.12 1.16
N LEU A 740 -22.96 6.57 2.40
CA LEU A 740 -24.10 6.95 3.26
C LEU A 740 -24.93 8.08 2.63
N ALA A 741 -24.28 9.16 2.17
CA ALA A 741 -24.96 10.29 1.54
C ALA A 741 -25.74 9.88 0.27
N ARG A 742 -25.19 8.95 -0.52
CA ARG A 742 -25.85 8.39 -1.70
C ARG A 742 -27.12 7.60 -1.33
N LEU A 743 -27.12 6.91 -0.22
CA LEU A 743 -28.25 6.13 0.29
C LEU A 743 -29.28 6.98 1.08
N GLY A 744 -29.10 8.32 1.09
CA GLY A 744 -30.07 9.25 1.64
C GLY A 744 -29.87 9.60 3.11
N PHE A 745 -28.68 9.40 3.66
CA PHE A 745 -28.30 9.99 4.93
C PHE A 745 -28.00 11.48 4.71
N ASP A 746 -28.72 12.36 5.41
CA ASP A 746 -28.71 13.79 5.10
C ASP A 746 -27.54 14.54 5.75
N ASN A 747 -27.10 14.11 6.93
CA ASN A 747 -26.14 14.82 7.77
C ASN A 747 -24.89 13.93 8.01
N VAL A 748 -24.06 13.77 6.98
CA VAL A 748 -22.86 12.97 7.07
C VAL A 748 -21.61 13.81 6.80
N GLY A 749 -20.66 13.74 7.72
CA GLY A 749 -19.36 14.36 7.59
C GLY A 749 -18.22 13.38 7.83
N HIS A 750 -17.00 13.82 7.57
CA HIS A 750 -15.82 13.03 7.89
C HIS A 750 -14.65 13.91 8.34
N LEU A 751 -13.71 13.30 9.09
CA LEU A 751 -12.49 13.95 9.55
C LEU A 751 -11.42 13.91 8.45
N LYS A 752 -11.08 15.09 7.93
CA LYS A 752 -10.01 15.29 6.95
C LYS A 752 -8.64 15.04 7.61
N GLY A 753 -7.79 14.24 6.95
CA GLY A 753 -6.52 13.82 7.51
C GLY A 753 -6.62 12.72 8.57
N GLY A 754 -7.84 12.39 9.02
CA GLY A 754 -8.13 11.25 9.88
C GLY A 754 -7.56 11.35 11.29
N TYR A 755 -7.67 10.25 12.02
CA TYR A 755 -7.22 10.13 13.40
C TYR A 755 -5.71 10.37 13.59
N ALA A 756 -4.91 10.00 12.58
CA ALA A 756 -3.46 10.17 12.63
C ALA A 756 -3.01 11.64 12.78
N LEU A 757 -3.72 12.59 12.15
CA LEU A 757 -3.40 14.02 12.27
C LEU A 757 -4.02 14.69 13.52
N CYS A 758 -5.07 14.12 14.10
CA CYS A 758 -5.64 14.62 15.34
C CYS A 758 -4.78 14.36 16.57
N GLN A 759 -3.97 13.30 16.56
CA GLN A 759 -3.05 12.98 17.66
C GLN A 759 -1.79 13.84 17.67
N SER A 760 -1.47 14.50 16.57
CA SER A 760 -0.27 15.32 16.39
C SER A 760 -0.50 16.82 16.60
N SER A 761 -1.71 17.24 16.93
CA SER A 761 -2.09 18.63 17.20
C SER A 761 -2.40 18.84 18.73
#